data_404fdfc71550d27f26dccd53e3ded2c7
#
_entry.id   404fdfc71550d27f26dccd53e3ded2c7
#
_cell.length_a   1.000
_cell.length_b   1.000
_cell.length_c   1.000
_cell.angle_alpha   90.00
_cell.angle_beta   90.00
_cell.angle_gamma   90.00
#
_symmetry.space_group_name_H-M   'P 1'
#
loop_
_entity.id
_entity.type
_entity.pdbx_description
1 polymer ?
#
loop_
_entity_poly.entity_id
_entity_poly.type
_entity_poly.pdbx_seq_one_letter_code
_entity_poly.pdbx_strand_id
1 'polypeptide(L)'
;MNAALVGARELIGPIIAMTITLAAVYTPIALQGGLTGALFREFALTLAGAVFISGVVALTLSPMMSAHLLRAGHTDKGFSGVVNRTFDRFRDWYGSHLDRTLNARPAVYIFWAGVSLLALLMFAVIPKLGTKELAPKEDQGVIFGIITAPANATIDDTIRYADAAGKVFQNIPDTRFTFQLTFPDNGFGGMVLKPWGVRKTPTKAYLPQIQAKLGAIPGIQMFPIMPSALPGADNFPVSFVITSTADQERILEFAKQIFAKAMQAHIFQFGDIDTKIDQPQSAIIFDHDKVAALGLDMQQVGADISASIGGNYVNRFNIEGRSYKVIPQIKRVDRLNPEQLKNIYVSGPNNQLIPLSTVASINHKTVARSLNRMQQLNAVTISGVPAVSLDAALKFLQDEANKILPKGYVLDYTGESRQLQTEGSKFLGVFLLSLVLIFLVLAAQFNSFRDPFIILLGSVPLAMFGAGLFMFLKMPFGQFFTDRWTTSFNIYSQVGLVTLVGLVSKNGILIVQFANELQRQGVTKLAAIAQAARIRLRPIMMTSVATVAGHFPLTLVTGAGAAARNSIGLVLVGGMTIGTIFTLFIVPSLYMLIAKEHHEKSLMDAGWEGEREETDLAPEMEPALASDGDGNGWKQA
;
A
#
# COMPACT_ATOMS: atom_id res chain seq x y z
N MET A 1 45.73 -13.66 -9.75
CA MET A 1 45.60 -12.33 -9.14
C MET A 1 45.40 -11.24 -10.20
N ASN A 2 46.24 -11.11 -11.20
CA ASN A 2 46.08 -10.08 -12.26
C ASN A 2 44.76 -10.17 -13.00
N ALA A 3 44.28 -11.37 -13.37
CA ALA A 3 42.98 -11.53 -14.04
C ALA A 3 41.80 -11.07 -13.17
N ALA A 4 41.86 -11.27 -11.86
CA ALA A 4 40.81 -10.79 -10.92
C ALA A 4 40.80 -9.26 -10.79
N LEU A 5 41.98 -8.62 -10.84
CA LEU A 5 42.14 -7.17 -10.82
C LEU A 5 41.62 -6.52 -12.13
N VAL A 6 41.98 -7.12 -13.29
CA VAL A 6 41.47 -6.64 -14.59
C VAL A 6 39.92 -6.76 -14.64
N GLY A 7 39.40 -7.95 -14.30
CA GLY A 7 37.96 -8.17 -14.28
C GLY A 7 37.22 -7.25 -13.28
N ALA A 8 37.82 -6.96 -12.11
CA ALA A 8 37.23 -6.00 -11.16
C ALA A 8 37.16 -4.58 -11.77
N ARG A 9 38.22 -4.11 -12.44
CA ARG A 9 38.25 -2.79 -13.09
C ARG A 9 37.19 -2.65 -14.19
N GLU A 10 36.98 -3.68 -15.00
CA GLU A 10 35.95 -3.70 -16.03
C GLU A 10 34.53 -3.66 -15.45
N LEU A 11 34.32 -4.19 -14.24
CA LEU A 11 33.00 -4.26 -13.58
C LEU A 11 32.67 -3.06 -12.69
N ILE A 12 33.62 -2.16 -12.40
CA ILE A 12 33.37 -0.99 -11.54
C ILE A 12 32.22 -0.15 -12.09
N GLY A 13 32.27 0.24 -13.35
CA GLY A 13 31.23 1.07 -14.00
C GLY A 13 29.84 0.43 -13.92
N PRO A 14 29.67 -0.82 -14.42
CA PRO A 14 28.39 -1.53 -14.33
C PRO A 14 27.85 -1.68 -12.91
N ILE A 15 28.68 -2.01 -11.93
CA ILE A 15 28.24 -2.21 -10.53
C ILE A 15 27.78 -0.89 -9.93
N ILE A 16 28.53 0.19 -10.11
CA ILE A 16 28.14 1.53 -9.62
C ILE A 16 26.83 1.95 -10.28
N ALA A 17 26.70 1.79 -11.60
CA ALA A 17 25.47 2.12 -12.33
C ALA A 17 24.26 1.38 -11.78
N MET A 18 24.35 0.07 -11.64
CA MET A 18 23.24 -0.75 -11.12
C MET A 18 22.91 -0.40 -9.67
N THR A 19 23.91 -0.15 -8.83
CA THR A 19 23.73 0.23 -7.42
C THR A 19 22.98 1.57 -7.29
N ILE A 20 23.44 2.59 -8.02
CA ILE A 20 22.80 3.92 -8.01
C ILE A 20 21.40 3.85 -8.60
N THR A 21 21.21 3.13 -9.71
CA THR A 21 19.89 2.98 -10.35
C THR A 21 18.90 2.31 -9.42
N LEU A 22 19.30 1.22 -8.74
CA LEU A 22 18.43 0.54 -7.76
C LEU A 22 18.13 1.43 -6.56
N ALA A 23 19.10 2.17 -6.03
CA ALA A 23 18.87 3.11 -4.92
C ALA A 23 17.93 4.24 -5.35
N ALA A 24 18.09 4.78 -6.57
CA ALA A 24 17.25 5.84 -7.11
C ALA A 24 15.77 5.42 -7.26
N VAL A 25 15.51 4.15 -7.58
CA VAL A 25 14.13 3.60 -7.68
C VAL A 25 13.38 3.73 -6.35
N TYR A 26 14.06 3.55 -5.22
CA TYR A 26 13.43 3.59 -3.90
C TYR A 26 13.29 5.01 -3.34
N THR A 27 14.00 5.98 -3.90
CA THR A 27 13.95 7.38 -3.44
C THR A 27 12.55 7.99 -3.46
N PRO A 28 11.73 7.87 -4.54
CA PRO A 28 10.37 8.39 -4.54
C PRO A 28 9.47 7.76 -3.49
N ILE A 29 9.64 6.46 -3.22
CA ILE A 29 8.90 5.74 -2.16
C ILE A 29 9.32 6.27 -0.78
N ALA A 30 10.61 6.47 -0.55
CA ALA A 30 11.13 6.98 0.71
C ALA A 30 10.69 8.42 1.00
N LEU A 31 10.51 9.24 -0.04
CA LEU A 31 10.07 10.64 0.05
C LEU A 31 8.55 10.79 0.05
N GLN A 32 7.80 9.72 -0.21
CA GLN A 32 6.35 9.76 -0.20
C GLN A 32 5.81 10.08 1.20
N GLY A 33 4.84 10.99 1.27
CA GLY A 33 4.10 11.29 2.50
C GLY A 33 2.88 10.38 2.67
N GLY A 34 2.16 10.56 3.78
CA GLY A 34 0.93 9.83 4.10
C GLY A 34 1.18 8.42 4.63
N LEU A 35 0.11 7.60 4.64
CA LEU A 35 0.15 6.24 5.18
C LEU A 35 1.12 5.34 4.39
N THR A 36 1.04 5.38 3.07
CA THR A 36 1.92 4.59 2.18
C THR A 36 3.39 4.92 2.41
N GLY A 37 3.72 6.22 2.53
CA GLY A 37 5.09 6.65 2.83
C GLY A 37 5.56 6.18 4.20
N ALA A 38 4.72 6.27 5.24
CA ALA A 38 5.07 5.79 6.59
C ALA A 38 5.36 4.28 6.61
N LEU A 39 4.56 3.48 5.90
CA LEU A 39 4.73 2.02 5.82
C LEU A 39 5.97 1.58 5.02
N PHE A 40 6.27 2.28 3.92
CA PHE A 40 7.31 1.81 2.99
C PHE A 40 8.63 2.58 3.05
N ARG A 41 8.71 3.65 3.84
CA ARG A 41 9.97 4.41 4.01
C ARG A 41 11.09 3.54 4.56
N GLU A 42 10.82 2.78 5.61
CA GLU A 42 11.81 1.87 6.21
C GLU A 42 12.22 0.76 5.24
N PHE A 43 11.24 0.20 4.53
CA PHE A 43 11.49 -0.78 3.47
C PHE A 43 12.39 -0.21 2.37
N ALA A 44 12.09 0.99 1.86
CA ALA A 44 12.86 1.64 0.80
C ALA A 44 14.29 1.97 1.24
N LEU A 45 14.47 2.51 2.45
CA LEU A 45 15.79 2.84 3.01
C LEU A 45 16.62 1.58 3.28
N THR A 46 15.99 0.52 3.81
CA THR A 46 16.66 -0.76 4.07
C THR A 46 17.14 -1.40 2.76
N LEU A 47 16.29 -1.40 1.72
CA LEU A 47 16.69 -1.94 0.40
C LEU A 47 17.79 -1.11 -0.25
N ALA A 48 17.68 0.22 -0.22
CA ALA A 48 18.73 1.09 -0.76
C ALA A 48 20.07 0.88 -0.03
N GLY A 49 20.05 0.79 1.30
CA GLY A 49 21.23 0.47 2.12
C GLY A 49 21.82 -0.92 1.81
N ALA A 50 20.98 -1.94 1.70
CA ALA A 50 21.39 -3.29 1.36
C ALA A 50 22.05 -3.36 -0.04
N VAL A 51 21.46 -2.67 -1.03
CA VAL A 51 22.02 -2.58 -2.39
C VAL A 51 23.37 -1.87 -2.38
N PHE A 52 23.51 -0.78 -1.61
CA PHE A 52 24.79 -0.06 -1.47
C PHE A 52 25.88 -0.96 -0.87
N ILE A 53 25.59 -1.63 0.24
CA ILE A 53 26.54 -2.57 0.88
C ILE A 53 26.88 -3.72 -0.08
N SER A 54 25.88 -4.25 -0.81
CA SER A 54 26.09 -5.29 -1.83
C SER A 54 27.05 -4.83 -2.93
N GLY A 55 26.95 -3.56 -3.36
CA GLY A 55 27.89 -2.96 -4.32
C GLY A 55 29.34 -2.93 -3.79
N VAL A 56 29.52 -2.52 -2.53
CA VAL A 56 30.84 -2.53 -1.87
C VAL A 56 31.40 -3.95 -1.79
N VAL A 57 30.59 -4.92 -1.38
CA VAL A 57 31.00 -6.35 -1.31
C VAL A 57 31.36 -6.90 -2.69
N ALA A 58 30.57 -6.55 -3.72
CA ALA A 58 30.84 -6.99 -5.09
C ALA A 58 32.19 -6.45 -5.64
N LEU A 59 32.55 -5.22 -5.25
CA LEU A 59 33.81 -4.60 -5.68
C LEU A 59 35.04 -5.03 -4.87
N THR A 60 34.88 -5.53 -3.66
CA THR A 60 35.96 -5.86 -2.75
C THR A 60 36.08 -7.37 -2.55
N LEU A 61 35.09 -7.99 -1.96
CA LEU A 61 35.15 -9.40 -1.55
C LEU A 61 35.12 -10.36 -2.74
N SER A 62 34.27 -10.10 -3.75
CA SER A 62 34.13 -11.01 -4.88
C SER A 62 35.40 -11.16 -5.71
N PRO A 63 36.15 -10.10 -6.09
CA PRO A 63 37.43 -10.23 -6.76
C PRO A 63 38.48 -10.92 -5.91
N MET A 64 38.53 -10.64 -4.60
CA MET A 64 39.47 -11.27 -3.68
C MET A 64 39.20 -12.78 -3.57
N MET A 65 37.93 -13.17 -3.40
CA MET A 65 37.56 -14.59 -3.38
C MET A 65 37.87 -15.29 -4.72
N SER A 66 37.59 -14.63 -5.84
CA SER A 66 37.92 -15.17 -7.17
C SER A 66 39.40 -15.43 -7.34
N ALA A 67 40.25 -14.52 -6.84
CA ALA A 67 41.72 -14.66 -6.92
C ALA A 67 42.25 -15.83 -6.08
N HIS A 68 41.61 -16.17 -4.95
CA HIS A 68 42.10 -17.20 -4.01
C HIS A 68 41.40 -18.56 -4.21
N LEU A 69 40.11 -18.59 -4.55
CA LEU A 69 39.33 -19.84 -4.64
C LEU A 69 39.32 -20.43 -6.04
N LEU A 70 39.41 -19.62 -7.10
CA LEU A 70 39.40 -20.12 -8.46
C LEU A 70 40.80 -20.54 -8.90
N ARG A 71 40.92 -21.78 -9.32
CA ARG A 71 42.16 -22.30 -9.92
C ARG A 71 42.07 -22.26 -11.44
N ALA A 72 43.09 -21.77 -12.09
CA ALA A 72 43.23 -21.86 -13.54
C ALA A 72 43.45 -23.33 -13.92
N GLY A 73 42.45 -24.01 -14.40
CA GLY A 73 42.53 -25.41 -14.81
C GLY A 73 41.15 -26.03 -15.04
N HIS A 74 41.04 -26.84 -16.02
CA HIS A 74 39.86 -27.43 -16.61
C HIS A 74 38.82 -27.97 -15.62
N THR A 75 37.68 -27.33 -15.57
CA THR A 75 36.48 -27.78 -14.84
C THR A 75 35.52 -28.61 -15.72
N ASP A 76 36.01 -29.27 -16.74
CA ASP A 76 35.19 -30.06 -17.67
C ASP A 76 34.83 -31.47 -17.17
N LYS A 77 35.23 -31.81 -15.94
CA LYS A 77 34.95 -33.10 -15.31
C LYS A 77 33.94 -32.96 -14.16
N GLY A 78 33.07 -33.97 -14.02
CA GLY A 78 32.09 -34.03 -12.96
C GLY A 78 30.86 -33.12 -13.18
N PHE A 79 30.22 -32.71 -12.09
CA PHE A 79 29.00 -31.88 -12.09
C PHE A 79 29.18 -30.54 -12.80
N SER A 80 30.34 -29.89 -12.61
CA SER A 80 30.65 -28.62 -13.27
C SER A 80 30.67 -28.76 -14.80
N GLY A 81 31.24 -29.87 -15.32
CA GLY A 81 31.23 -30.13 -16.77
C GLY A 81 29.82 -30.38 -17.35
N VAL A 82 28.93 -30.99 -16.57
CA VAL A 82 27.52 -31.17 -16.99
C VAL A 82 26.80 -29.80 -17.06
N VAL A 83 26.98 -28.97 -16.04
CA VAL A 83 26.39 -27.63 -16.01
C VAL A 83 26.93 -26.77 -17.15
N ASN A 84 28.23 -26.77 -17.41
CA ASN A 84 28.81 -25.99 -18.50
C ASN A 84 28.28 -26.45 -19.87
N ARG A 85 28.26 -27.76 -20.16
CA ARG A 85 27.74 -28.29 -21.43
C ARG A 85 26.25 -28.02 -21.64
N THR A 86 25.46 -28.10 -20.56
CA THR A 86 24.03 -27.76 -20.63
C THR A 86 23.84 -26.29 -20.92
N PHE A 87 24.63 -25.44 -20.26
CA PHE A 87 24.56 -24.00 -20.49
C PHE A 87 25.05 -23.61 -21.88
N ASP A 88 26.11 -24.23 -22.40
CA ASP A 88 26.63 -23.96 -23.75
C ASP A 88 25.57 -24.32 -24.81
N ARG A 89 24.89 -25.48 -24.67
CA ARG A 89 23.74 -25.82 -25.53
C ARG A 89 22.63 -24.79 -25.47
N PHE A 90 22.31 -24.31 -24.28
CA PHE A 90 21.30 -23.27 -24.10
C PHE A 90 21.73 -21.94 -24.73
N ARG A 91 22.99 -21.54 -24.57
CA ARG A 91 23.57 -20.34 -25.20
C ARG A 91 23.49 -20.42 -26.74
N ASP A 92 23.84 -21.58 -27.30
CA ASP A 92 23.83 -21.78 -28.75
C ASP A 92 22.40 -21.82 -29.29
N TRP A 93 21.47 -22.46 -28.59
CA TRP A 93 20.03 -22.39 -28.89
C TRP A 93 19.52 -20.93 -28.84
N TYR A 94 19.83 -20.20 -27.78
CA TYR A 94 19.46 -18.79 -27.66
C TYR A 94 20.07 -17.97 -28.80
N GLY A 95 21.35 -18.14 -29.10
CA GLY A 95 22.06 -17.44 -30.16
C GLY A 95 21.40 -17.63 -31.53
N SER A 96 21.01 -18.87 -31.88
CA SER A 96 20.34 -19.16 -33.15
C SER A 96 18.96 -18.51 -33.26
N HIS A 97 18.22 -18.45 -32.14
CA HIS A 97 16.93 -17.76 -32.09
C HIS A 97 17.08 -16.25 -32.13
N LEU A 98 18.10 -15.70 -31.43
CA LEU A 98 18.42 -14.28 -31.47
C LEU A 98 18.76 -13.79 -32.88
N ASP A 99 19.59 -14.56 -33.61
CA ASP A 99 19.92 -14.22 -35.01
C ASP A 99 18.66 -14.19 -35.90
N ARG A 100 17.73 -15.14 -35.70
CA ARG A 100 16.44 -15.12 -36.40
C ARG A 100 15.61 -13.89 -36.04
N THR A 101 15.55 -13.51 -34.76
CA THR A 101 14.80 -12.31 -34.32
C THR A 101 15.44 -11.03 -34.85
N LEU A 102 16.78 -10.95 -34.87
CA LEU A 102 17.52 -9.82 -35.43
C LEU A 102 17.36 -9.70 -36.94
N ASN A 103 17.10 -10.79 -37.64
CA ASN A 103 16.77 -10.78 -39.10
C ASN A 103 15.30 -10.44 -39.33
N ALA A 104 14.38 -10.85 -38.45
CA ALA A 104 12.94 -10.60 -38.54
C ALA A 104 12.49 -9.37 -37.69
N ARG A 105 13.29 -8.30 -37.64
CA ARG A 105 13.07 -7.09 -36.79
C ARG A 105 11.65 -6.53 -36.84
N PRO A 106 11.01 -6.34 -38.01
CA PRO A 106 9.66 -5.78 -38.05
C PRO A 106 8.65 -6.60 -37.25
N ALA A 107 8.72 -7.93 -37.32
CA ALA A 107 7.84 -8.83 -36.55
C ALA A 107 8.08 -8.68 -35.03
N VAL A 108 9.35 -8.53 -34.60
CA VAL A 108 9.70 -8.30 -33.19
C VAL A 108 9.17 -6.95 -32.71
N TYR A 109 9.23 -5.89 -33.52
CA TYR A 109 8.68 -4.58 -33.15
C TYR A 109 7.15 -4.61 -33.05
N ILE A 110 6.46 -5.29 -33.96
CA ILE A 110 5.00 -5.47 -33.89
C ILE A 110 4.63 -6.26 -32.65
N PHE A 111 5.33 -7.35 -32.36
CA PHE A 111 5.11 -8.14 -31.14
C PHE A 111 5.35 -7.31 -29.87
N TRP A 112 6.48 -6.59 -29.80
CA TRP A 112 6.78 -5.70 -28.67
C TRP A 112 5.72 -4.62 -28.50
N ALA A 113 5.30 -3.95 -29.57
CA ALA A 113 4.25 -2.93 -29.51
C ALA A 113 2.91 -3.52 -29.06
N GLY A 114 2.56 -4.72 -29.55
CA GLY A 114 1.36 -5.45 -29.15
C GLY A 114 1.35 -5.81 -27.65
N VAL A 115 2.44 -6.37 -27.14
CA VAL A 115 2.56 -6.71 -25.71
C VAL A 115 2.59 -5.44 -24.85
N SER A 116 3.27 -4.39 -25.30
CA SER A 116 3.30 -3.09 -24.59
C SER A 116 1.91 -2.43 -24.55
N LEU A 117 1.18 -2.46 -25.65
CA LEU A 117 -0.21 -1.99 -25.71
C LEU A 117 -1.12 -2.83 -24.81
N LEU A 118 -0.96 -4.15 -24.83
CA LEU A 118 -1.73 -5.03 -23.94
C LEU A 118 -1.43 -4.74 -22.46
N ALA A 119 -0.17 -4.52 -22.10
CA ALA A 119 0.20 -4.10 -20.76
C ALA A 119 -0.49 -2.77 -20.36
N LEU A 120 -0.44 -1.76 -21.24
CA LEU A 120 -1.14 -0.50 -21.01
C LEU A 120 -2.66 -0.68 -20.85
N LEU A 121 -3.28 -1.48 -21.71
CA LEU A 121 -4.70 -1.80 -21.61
C LEU A 121 -5.02 -2.53 -20.30
N MET A 122 -4.20 -3.49 -19.87
CA MET A 122 -4.37 -4.17 -18.59
C MET A 122 -4.36 -3.18 -17.44
N PHE A 123 -3.37 -2.27 -17.36
CA PHE A 123 -3.30 -1.26 -16.29
C PHE A 123 -4.36 -0.16 -16.39
N ALA A 124 -4.94 0.07 -17.58
CA ALA A 124 -6.10 0.95 -17.73
C ALA A 124 -7.41 0.29 -17.30
N VAL A 125 -7.52 -1.04 -17.46
CA VAL A 125 -8.72 -1.84 -17.20
C VAL A 125 -8.75 -2.36 -15.75
N ILE A 126 -7.60 -2.82 -15.21
CA ILE A 126 -7.49 -3.35 -13.83
C ILE A 126 -8.10 -2.42 -12.78
N PRO A 127 -7.82 -1.10 -12.75
CA PRO A 127 -8.42 -0.20 -11.76
C PRO A 127 -9.91 0.02 -11.96
N LYS A 128 -10.46 -0.21 -13.16
CA LYS A 128 -11.88 0.04 -13.48
C LYS A 128 -12.77 -1.18 -13.27
N LEU A 129 -12.28 -2.36 -13.64
CA LEU A 129 -13.03 -3.62 -13.60
C LEU A 129 -12.53 -4.58 -12.52
N GLY A 130 -11.29 -4.40 -12.06
CA GLY A 130 -10.67 -5.21 -11.03
C GLY A 130 -11.02 -4.77 -9.61
N THR A 131 -10.63 -5.58 -8.65
CA THR A 131 -10.72 -5.25 -7.23
C THR A 131 -9.62 -4.27 -6.85
N LYS A 132 -9.92 -2.97 -6.87
CA LYS A 132 -9.05 -1.97 -6.27
C LYS A 132 -9.36 -1.91 -4.79
N GLU A 133 -8.40 -2.24 -3.98
CA GLU A 133 -8.47 -2.17 -2.53
C GLU A 133 -7.21 -1.48 -1.99
N LEU A 134 -7.30 -0.87 -0.82
CA LEU A 134 -6.15 -0.20 -0.23
C LEU A 134 -5.07 -1.22 0.16
N ALA A 135 -5.48 -2.26 0.88
CA ALA A 135 -4.65 -3.39 1.25
C ALA A 135 -5.47 -4.68 1.21
N PRO A 136 -4.87 -5.83 0.92
CA PRO A 136 -5.57 -7.11 0.98
C PRO A 136 -5.97 -7.43 2.43
N LYS A 137 -7.10 -8.12 2.60
CA LYS A 137 -7.55 -8.57 3.92
C LYS A 137 -6.58 -9.59 4.49
N GLU A 138 -6.01 -9.28 5.64
CA GLU A 138 -5.06 -10.13 6.33
C GLU A 138 -5.73 -11.03 7.36
N ASP A 139 -5.22 -12.23 7.52
CA ASP A 139 -5.68 -13.15 8.54
C ASP A 139 -4.96 -12.91 9.87
N GLN A 140 -5.49 -11.96 10.63
CA GLN A 140 -4.96 -11.60 11.96
C GLN A 140 -5.43 -12.55 13.07
N GLY A 141 -6.30 -13.52 12.75
CA GLY A 141 -6.86 -14.43 13.74
C GLY A 141 -7.87 -13.79 14.70
N VAL A 142 -8.47 -12.67 14.30
CA VAL A 142 -9.46 -11.94 15.09
C VAL A 142 -10.73 -11.75 14.28
N ILE A 143 -11.87 -12.00 14.89
CA ILE A 143 -13.19 -11.60 14.39
C ILE A 143 -13.87 -10.82 15.51
N PHE A 144 -14.39 -9.65 15.19
CA PHE A 144 -15.18 -8.86 16.11
C PHE A 144 -16.46 -8.35 15.45
N GLY A 145 -17.37 -7.86 16.24
CA GLY A 145 -18.57 -7.22 15.77
C GLY A 145 -18.99 -6.10 16.71
N ILE A 146 -19.65 -5.12 16.13
CA ILE A 146 -20.26 -4.03 16.84
C ILE A 146 -21.70 -4.41 17.12
N ILE A 147 -22.09 -4.32 18.39
CA ILE A 147 -23.44 -4.55 18.85
C ILE A 147 -24.19 -3.23 18.77
N THR A 148 -25.32 -3.24 18.11
CA THR A 148 -26.29 -2.13 18.12
C THR A 148 -27.59 -2.65 18.73
N ALA A 149 -28.01 -2.05 19.84
CA ALA A 149 -29.26 -2.35 20.51
C ALA A 149 -30.30 -1.23 20.27
N PRO A 150 -31.60 -1.49 20.55
CA PRO A 150 -32.63 -0.45 20.51
C PRO A 150 -32.30 0.72 21.45
N ALA A 151 -32.75 1.91 21.11
CA ALA A 151 -32.49 3.14 21.86
C ALA A 151 -33.02 3.12 23.31
N ASN A 152 -34.02 2.32 23.57
CA ASN A 152 -34.64 2.13 24.89
C ASN A 152 -34.17 0.87 25.61
N ALA A 153 -33.14 0.20 25.09
CA ALA A 153 -32.59 -0.99 25.72
C ALA A 153 -31.97 -0.66 27.08
N THR A 154 -32.15 -1.56 28.03
CA THR A 154 -31.46 -1.50 29.32
C THR A 154 -30.15 -2.29 29.23
N ILE A 155 -29.21 -1.96 30.13
CA ILE A 155 -27.95 -2.70 30.18
C ILE A 155 -28.17 -4.20 30.41
N ASP A 156 -29.17 -4.58 31.20
CA ASP A 156 -29.49 -5.98 31.52
C ASP A 156 -30.01 -6.72 30.27
N ASP A 157 -30.81 -6.06 29.43
CA ASP A 157 -31.31 -6.65 28.19
C ASP A 157 -30.16 -6.80 27.19
N THR A 158 -29.35 -5.77 27.04
CA THR A 158 -28.21 -5.81 26.11
C THR A 158 -27.18 -6.87 26.53
N ILE A 159 -26.90 -7.03 27.83
CA ILE A 159 -26.03 -8.10 28.33
C ILE A 159 -26.59 -9.48 27.97
N ARG A 160 -27.88 -9.71 28.14
CA ARG A 160 -28.52 -11.02 27.84
C ARG A 160 -28.28 -11.43 26.37
N TYR A 161 -28.48 -10.52 25.43
CA TYR A 161 -28.29 -10.79 24.01
C TYR A 161 -26.82 -10.83 23.61
N ALA A 162 -26.03 -9.99 24.24
CA ALA A 162 -24.59 -9.95 24.04
C ALA A 162 -23.91 -11.24 24.54
N ASP A 163 -24.37 -11.82 25.65
CA ASP A 163 -23.90 -13.14 26.11
C ASP A 163 -24.27 -14.25 25.13
N ALA A 164 -25.45 -14.18 24.51
CA ALA A 164 -25.84 -15.10 23.45
C ALA A 164 -24.87 -14.99 22.25
N ALA A 165 -24.50 -13.77 21.87
CA ALA A 165 -23.50 -13.52 20.82
C ALA A 165 -22.09 -14.04 21.23
N GLY A 166 -21.69 -13.84 22.48
CA GLY A 166 -20.46 -14.37 23.04
C GLY A 166 -20.37 -15.90 22.95
N LYS A 167 -21.48 -16.60 23.21
CA LYS A 167 -21.56 -18.06 23.05
C LYS A 167 -21.39 -18.52 21.59
N VAL A 168 -21.85 -17.73 20.61
CA VAL A 168 -21.60 -18.03 19.19
C VAL A 168 -20.10 -18.07 18.91
N PHE A 169 -19.34 -17.10 19.43
CA PHE A 169 -17.89 -17.05 19.26
C PHE A 169 -17.17 -18.16 20.03
N GLN A 170 -17.60 -18.48 21.26
CA GLN A 170 -17.02 -19.56 22.06
C GLN A 170 -17.16 -20.93 21.42
N ASN A 171 -18.27 -21.17 20.72
CA ASN A 171 -18.56 -22.44 20.07
C ASN A 171 -17.82 -22.68 18.74
N ILE A 172 -16.93 -21.79 18.34
CA ILE A 172 -16.04 -21.99 17.18
C ILE A 172 -14.83 -22.82 17.64
N PRO A 173 -14.50 -23.96 16.97
CA PRO A 173 -13.48 -24.91 17.44
C PRO A 173 -12.09 -24.33 17.65
N ASP A 174 -11.73 -23.32 16.83
CA ASP A 174 -10.42 -22.68 16.87
C ASP A 174 -10.37 -21.42 17.73
N THR A 175 -11.41 -21.13 18.52
CA THR A 175 -11.40 -20.00 19.44
C THR A 175 -10.42 -20.25 20.58
N ARG A 176 -9.57 -19.25 20.84
CA ARG A 176 -8.66 -19.22 21.99
C ARG A 176 -9.31 -18.56 23.19
N PHE A 177 -9.87 -17.37 22.98
CA PHE A 177 -10.66 -16.62 23.97
C PHE A 177 -11.62 -15.67 23.27
N THR A 178 -12.64 -15.23 24.01
CA THR A 178 -13.61 -14.22 23.59
C THR A 178 -13.50 -13.01 24.49
N PHE A 179 -13.91 -11.85 23.97
CA PHE A 179 -13.97 -10.61 24.73
C PHE A 179 -15.26 -9.87 24.39
N GLN A 180 -15.76 -9.08 25.33
CA GLN A 180 -16.96 -8.31 25.15
C GLN A 180 -17.01 -7.08 26.05
N LEU A 181 -17.40 -5.94 25.48
CA LEU A 181 -17.78 -4.73 26.19
C LEU A 181 -19.23 -4.42 25.83
N THR A 182 -20.05 -4.24 26.84
CA THR A 182 -21.49 -4.00 26.65
C THR A 182 -21.89 -2.71 27.32
N PHE A 183 -22.59 -1.87 26.56
CA PHE A 183 -23.24 -0.64 27.00
C PHE A 183 -24.75 -0.78 26.81
N PRO A 184 -25.58 0.14 27.33
CA PRO A 184 -27.04 0.00 27.22
C PRO A 184 -27.56 -0.16 25.79
N ASP A 185 -27.10 0.69 24.88
CA ASP A 185 -27.60 0.75 23.49
C ASP A 185 -26.59 0.29 22.44
N ASN A 186 -25.37 -0.03 22.85
CA ASN A 186 -24.30 -0.47 21.96
C ASN A 186 -23.31 -1.40 22.68
N GLY A 187 -22.37 -1.93 21.92
CA GLY A 187 -21.32 -2.77 22.46
C GLY A 187 -20.31 -3.19 21.41
N PHE A 188 -19.31 -3.88 21.87
CA PHE A 188 -18.25 -4.41 21.04
C PHE A 188 -17.76 -5.75 21.59
N GLY A 189 -17.73 -6.76 20.75
CA GLY A 189 -17.30 -8.08 21.19
C GLY A 189 -16.75 -8.92 20.05
N GLY A 190 -16.09 -10.02 20.40
CA GLY A 190 -15.52 -10.88 19.39
C GLY A 190 -14.70 -12.03 19.95
N MET A 191 -13.91 -12.64 19.08
CA MET A 191 -13.05 -13.75 19.42
C MET A 191 -11.66 -13.58 18.84
N VAL A 192 -10.70 -14.18 19.54
CA VAL A 192 -9.34 -14.38 19.06
C VAL A 192 -9.15 -15.87 18.83
N LEU A 193 -8.70 -16.21 17.64
CA LEU A 193 -8.43 -17.58 17.22
C LEU A 193 -7.08 -18.08 17.70
N LYS A 194 -6.91 -19.40 17.73
CA LYS A 194 -5.63 -20.05 17.97
C LYS A 194 -4.57 -19.60 16.94
N PRO A 195 -3.28 -19.59 17.30
CA PRO A 195 -2.21 -19.25 16.38
C PRO A 195 -2.20 -20.16 15.13
N TRP A 196 -1.68 -19.65 14.03
CA TRP A 196 -1.58 -20.37 12.76
C TRP A 196 -0.82 -21.71 12.82
N GLY A 197 0.10 -21.87 13.75
CA GLY A 197 0.78 -23.16 13.96
C GLY A 197 -0.12 -24.27 14.48
N VAL A 198 -1.26 -23.92 15.08
CA VAL A 198 -2.22 -24.85 15.69
C VAL A 198 -3.46 -25.01 14.82
N ARG A 199 -3.99 -23.91 14.26
CA ARG A 199 -5.16 -23.93 13.39
C ARG A 199 -4.77 -24.06 11.91
N LYS A 200 -5.60 -24.71 11.13
CA LYS A 200 -5.45 -24.84 9.66
C LYS A 200 -6.49 -24.00 8.88
N THR A 201 -7.60 -23.66 9.54
CA THR A 201 -8.72 -22.96 8.92
C THR A 201 -8.47 -21.45 8.92
N PRO A 202 -8.54 -20.77 7.76
CA PRO A 202 -8.39 -19.32 7.70
C PRO A 202 -9.59 -18.61 8.36
N THR A 203 -9.33 -17.46 8.98
CA THR A 203 -10.34 -16.65 9.69
C THR A 203 -11.56 -16.34 8.82
N LYS A 204 -11.34 -16.02 7.54
CA LYS A 204 -12.40 -15.72 6.56
C LYS A 204 -13.43 -16.86 6.43
N ALA A 205 -13.01 -18.11 6.59
CA ALA A 205 -13.89 -19.27 6.44
C ALA A 205 -14.97 -19.37 7.53
N TYR A 206 -14.73 -18.78 8.71
CA TYR A 206 -15.70 -18.75 9.80
C TYR A 206 -16.79 -17.67 9.67
N LEU A 207 -16.54 -16.60 8.88
CA LEU A 207 -17.44 -15.46 8.78
C LEU A 207 -18.89 -15.83 8.40
N PRO A 208 -19.17 -16.65 7.37
CA PRO A 208 -20.54 -16.97 6.97
C PRO A 208 -21.32 -17.71 8.07
N GLN A 209 -20.65 -18.65 8.75
CA GLN A 209 -21.25 -19.41 9.85
C GLN A 209 -21.56 -18.51 11.05
N ILE A 210 -20.65 -17.63 11.41
CA ILE A 210 -20.82 -16.68 12.51
C ILE A 210 -21.92 -15.69 12.17
N GLN A 211 -21.93 -15.15 10.95
CA GLN A 211 -22.95 -14.23 10.45
C GLN A 211 -24.35 -14.81 10.57
N ALA A 212 -24.55 -16.04 10.10
CA ALA A 212 -25.83 -16.71 10.17
C ALA A 212 -26.34 -16.89 11.62
N LYS A 213 -25.43 -17.26 12.54
CA LYS A 213 -25.77 -17.44 13.95
C LYS A 213 -26.02 -16.13 14.69
N LEU A 214 -25.23 -15.09 14.41
CA LEU A 214 -25.42 -13.75 15.02
C LEU A 214 -26.70 -13.10 14.50
N GLY A 215 -27.01 -13.24 13.22
CA GLY A 215 -28.25 -12.71 12.62
C GLY A 215 -29.53 -13.37 13.16
N ALA A 216 -29.44 -14.53 13.80
CA ALA A 216 -30.56 -15.20 14.44
C ALA A 216 -30.85 -14.72 15.87
N ILE A 217 -29.99 -13.88 16.48
CA ILE A 217 -30.16 -13.36 17.84
C ILE A 217 -31.15 -12.18 17.79
N PRO A 218 -32.31 -12.27 18.43
CA PRO A 218 -33.24 -11.14 18.50
C PRO A 218 -32.71 -10.06 19.46
N GLY A 219 -33.19 -8.83 19.32
CA GLY A 219 -32.93 -7.74 20.25
C GLY A 219 -31.62 -6.98 20.08
N ILE A 220 -30.68 -7.50 19.29
CA ILE A 220 -29.46 -6.79 18.89
C ILE A 220 -29.17 -7.01 17.41
N GLN A 221 -28.46 -6.07 16.83
CA GLN A 221 -27.82 -6.26 15.51
C GLN A 221 -26.31 -6.37 15.71
N MET A 222 -25.72 -7.43 15.17
CA MET A 222 -24.29 -7.64 15.23
C MET A 222 -23.78 -8.26 13.93
N PHE A 223 -22.83 -7.60 13.29
CA PHE A 223 -22.20 -8.08 12.07
C PHE A 223 -20.74 -8.43 12.34
N PRO A 224 -20.28 -9.66 12.01
CA PRO A 224 -18.89 -10.07 12.24
C PRO A 224 -17.99 -9.49 11.14
N ILE A 225 -16.91 -8.85 11.57
CA ILE A 225 -15.89 -8.26 10.71
C ILE A 225 -14.50 -8.70 11.11
N MET A 226 -13.62 -8.75 10.14
CA MET A 226 -12.18 -8.88 10.37
C MET A 226 -11.56 -7.47 10.46
N PRO A 227 -10.62 -7.24 11.38
CA PRO A 227 -9.94 -5.96 11.46
C PRO A 227 -9.22 -5.62 10.16
N SER A 228 -9.18 -4.34 9.82
CA SER A 228 -8.39 -3.86 8.68
C SER A 228 -6.91 -4.16 8.88
N ALA A 229 -6.20 -4.40 7.79
CA ALA A 229 -4.76 -4.65 7.81
C ALA A 229 -3.93 -3.39 8.08
N LEU A 230 -4.52 -2.21 7.89
CA LEU A 230 -3.83 -0.93 8.01
C LEU A 230 -4.33 -0.12 9.22
N PRO A 231 -3.44 0.66 9.86
CA PRO A 231 -3.83 1.54 10.95
C PRO A 231 -4.70 2.70 10.46
N GLY A 232 -5.53 3.25 11.36
CA GLY A 232 -6.41 4.37 11.07
C GLY A 232 -7.66 4.02 10.25
N ALA A 233 -7.99 2.72 10.15
CA ALA A 233 -9.27 2.28 9.62
C ALA A 233 -10.39 2.49 10.65
N ASP A 234 -11.60 2.78 10.15
CA ASP A 234 -12.82 2.77 10.94
C ASP A 234 -13.29 1.33 11.20
N ASN A 235 -14.38 1.21 11.96
CA ASN A 235 -14.99 -0.10 12.25
C ASN A 235 -15.45 -0.83 10.98
N PHE A 236 -15.84 -0.07 9.94
CA PHE A 236 -16.28 -0.63 8.66
C PHE A 236 -15.43 -0.10 7.51
N PRO A 237 -15.22 -0.89 6.45
CA PRO A 237 -14.44 -0.46 5.29
C PRO A 237 -15.03 0.75 4.56
N VAL A 238 -16.36 0.77 4.40
CA VAL A 238 -17.06 1.93 3.83
C VAL A 238 -17.39 2.90 4.96
N SER A 239 -16.93 4.14 4.82
CA SER A 239 -17.24 5.28 5.68
C SER A 239 -17.40 6.51 4.79
N PHE A 240 -18.66 6.76 4.38
CA PHE A 240 -19.06 7.85 3.48
C PHE A 240 -19.79 8.92 4.27
N VAL A 241 -19.23 10.14 4.31
CA VAL A 241 -19.69 11.22 5.16
C VAL A 241 -20.34 12.31 4.33
N ILE A 242 -21.55 12.69 4.72
CA ILE A 242 -22.28 13.82 4.14
C ILE A 242 -22.26 14.94 5.17
N THR A 243 -21.73 16.09 4.80
CA THR A 243 -21.59 17.26 5.69
C THR A 243 -22.33 18.46 5.13
N SER A 244 -22.90 19.28 6.03
CA SER A 244 -23.59 20.52 5.67
C SER A 244 -23.73 21.43 6.90
N THR A 245 -24.09 22.70 6.67
CA THR A 245 -24.56 23.62 7.71
C THR A 245 -26.03 23.41 8.04
N ALA A 246 -26.76 22.58 7.27
CA ALA A 246 -28.17 22.25 7.51
C ALA A 246 -28.33 21.44 8.81
N ASP A 247 -29.57 21.39 9.30
CA ASP A 247 -29.94 20.59 10.46
C ASP A 247 -29.65 19.10 10.22
N GLN A 248 -29.29 18.41 11.29
CA GLN A 248 -28.92 16.99 11.26
C GLN A 248 -30.02 16.11 10.66
N GLU A 249 -31.29 16.42 10.97
CA GLU A 249 -32.48 15.70 10.46
C GLU A 249 -32.53 15.72 8.92
N ARG A 250 -32.25 16.88 8.34
CA ARG A 250 -32.29 17.05 6.89
C ARG A 250 -31.15 16.33 6.18
N ILE A 251 -29.97 16.33 6.79
CA ILE A 251 -28.81 15.54 6.26
C ILE A 251 -29.14 14.06 6.33
N LEU A 252 -29.76 13.60 7.44
CA LEU A 252 -30.14 12.21 7.66
C LEU A 252 -31.20 11.76 6.62
N GLU A 253 -32.14 12.62 6.25
CA GLU A 253 -33.15 12.31 5.22
C GLU A 253 -32.50 11.97 3.88
N PHE A 254 -31.53 12.78 3.43
CA PHE A 254 -30.79 12.51 2.21
C PHE A 254 -29.90 11.25 2.35
N ALA A 255 -29.24 11.08 3.50
CA ALA A 255 -28.44 9.90 3.76
C ALA A 255 -29.27 8.60 3.68
N LYS A 256 -30.49 8.60 4.22
CA LYS A 256 -31.44 7.47 4.11
C LYS A 256 -31.82 7.17 2.66
N GLN A 257 -32.04 8.19 1.83
CA GLN A 257 -32.36 7.99 0.41
C GLN A 257 -31.20 7.36 -0.35
N ILE A 258 -29.98 7.86 -0.14
CA ILE A 258 -28.75 7.31 -0.76
C ILE A 258 -28.52 5.86 -0.29
N PHE A 259 -28.65 5.64 1.01
CA PHE A 259 -28.47 4.32 1.62
C PHE A 259 -29.49 3.30 1.11
N ALA A 260 -30.77 3.68 1.01
CA ALA A 260 -31.82 2.80 0.47
C ALA A 260 -31.52 2.35 -0.96
N LYS A 261 -31.07 3.27 -1.83
CA LYS A 261 -30.64 2.93 -3.19
C LYS A 261 -29.43 1.99 -3.21
N ALA A 262 -28.46 2.21 -2.33
CA ALA A 262 -27.29 1.34 -2.23
C ALA A 262 -27.67 -0.07 -1.75
N MET A 263 -28.64 -0.20 -0.84
CA MET A 263 -29.17 -1.50 -0.42
C MET A 263 -29.95 -2.20 -1.54
N GLN A 264 -30.79 -1.47 -2.29
CA GLN A 264 -31.50 -2.00 -3.46
C GLN A 264 -30.56 -2.49 -4.56
N ALA A 265 -29.45 -1.79 -4.77
CA ALA A 265 -28.42 -2.14 -5.74
C ALA A 265 -27.45 -3.25 -5.24
N HIS A 266 -27.71 -3.82 -4.06
CA HIS A 266 -26.85 -4.85 -3.43
C HIS A 266 -25.38 -4.44 -3.28
N ILE A 267 -25.13 -3.15 -3.03
CA ILE A 267 -23.79 -2.61 -2.82
C ILE A 267 -23.23 -3.06 -1.46
N PHE A 268 -24.09 -3.21 -0.45
CA PHE A 268 -23.73 -3.61 0.90
C PHE A 268 -24.15 -5.05 1.22
N GLN A 269 -23.29 -5.79 1.92
CA GLN A 269 -23.66 -6.98 2.70
C GLN A 269 -24.31 -6.58 4.03
N PHE A 270 -23.77 -5.53 4.64
CA PHE A 270 -24.27 -4.88 5.84
C PHE A 270 -23.97 -3.39 5.75
N GLY A 271 -24.91 -2.58 6.14
CA GLY A 271 -24.74 -1.13 6.22
C GLY A 271 -25.56 -0.52 7.34
N ASP A 272 -25.08 0.59 7.85
CA ASP A 272 -25.72 1.38 8.90
C ASP A 272 -25.46 2.87 8.69
N ILE A 273 -26.35 3.71 9.25
CA ILE A 273 -26.19 5.15 9.33
C ILE A 273 -25.93 5.50 10.79
N ASP A 274 -24.85 6.24 11.07
CA ASP A 274 -24.42 6.59 12.42
C ASP A 274 -25.42 7.44 13.21
N THR A 275 -26.13 8.30 12.52
CA THR A 275 -27.12 9.21 13.11
C THR A 275 -28.48 8.54 13.19
N LYS A 276 -28.97 8.32 14.42
CA LYS A 276 -30.31 7.76 14.70
C LYS A 276 -31.11 8.73 15.56
N ILE A 277 -32.32 9.07 15.11
CA ILE A 277 -33.24 9.95 15.84
C ILE A 277 -34.36 9.06 16.36
N ASP A 278 -34.06 8.29 17.39
CA ASP A 278 -34.98 7.29 17.96
C ASP A 278 -34.84 7.18 19.48
N GLN A 279 -34.04 8.04 20.12
CA GLN A 279 -33.86 8.01 21.56
C GLN A 279 -34.99 8.74 22.28
N PRO A 280 -35.78 8.04 23.11
CA PRO A 280 -36.78 8.69 23.94
C PRO A 280 -36.09 9.55 25.00
N GLN A 281 -36.52 10.78 25.14
CA GLN A 281 -36.01 11.73 26.12
C GLN A 281 -37.18 12.33 26.90
N SER A 282 -37.05 12.37 28.21
CA SER A 282 -37.95 13.09 29.11
C SER A 282 -37.27 14.39 29.55
N ALA A 283 -37.75 15.51 29.05
CA ALA A 283 -37.23 16.84 29.38
C ALA A 283 -38.01 17.39 30.57
N ILE A 284 -37.31 17.80 31.60
CA ILE A 284 -37.89 18.52 32.75
C ILE A 284 -37.85 20.00 32.38
N ILE A 285 -39.05 20.58 32.22
CA ILE A 285 -39.24 22.00 31.87
C ILE A 285 -39.71 22.74 33.11
N PHE A 286 -38.89 23.65 33.62
CA PHE A 286 -39.18 24.44 34.78
C PHE A 286 -40.09 25.61 34.46
N ASP A 287 -41.03 25.88 35.38
CA ASP A 287 -41.84 27.09 35.42
C ASP A 287 -41.07 28.11 36.29
N HIS A 288 -40.33 28.99 35.63
CA HIS A 288 -39.49 29.97 36.32
C HIS A 288 -40.26 30.89 37.23
N ASP A 289 -41.50 31.24 36.89
CA ASP A 289 -42.32 32.11 37.70
C ASP A 289 -42.75 31.40 38.99
N LYS A 290 -43.11 30.13 38.96
CA LYS A 290 -43.39 29.34 40.15
C LYS A 290 -42.18 29.09 41.01
N VAL A 291 -40.99 28.83 40.37
CA VAL A 291 -39.74 28.69 41.10
C VAL A 291 -39.44 29.96 41.90
N ALA A 292 -39.57 31.14 41.26
CA ALA A 292 -39.38 32.44 41.88
C ALA A 292 -40.41 32.74 42.98
N ALA A 293 -41.68 32.47 42.72
CA ALA A 293 -42.77 32.69 43.67
C ALA A 293 -42.64 31.85 44.96
N LEU A 294 -42.07 30.66 44.86
CA LEU A 294 -41.77 29.78 45.98
C LEU A 294 -40.43 30.04 46.64
N GLY A 295 -39.66 31.04 46.17
CA GLY A 295 -38.37 31.39 46.71
C GLY A 295 -37.30 30.29 46.52
N LEU A 296 -37.43 29.45 45.48
CA LEU A 296 -36.49 28.38 45.18
C LEU A 296 -35.25 28.93 44.45
N ASP A 297 -34.07 28.41 44.80
CA ASP A 297 -32.86 28.64 44.03
C ASP A 297 -32.70 27.55 42.95
N MET A 298 -32.66 27.99 41.68
CA MET A 298 -32.48 27.06 40.54
C MET A 298 -31.20 26.23 40.60
N GLN A 299 -30.13 26.75 41.18
CA GLN A 299 -28.89 26.01 41.34
C GLN A 299 -29.10 24.84 42.34
N GLN A 300 -29.78 25.10 43.45
CA GLN A 300 -30.08 24.08 44.45
C GLN A 300 -31.08 23.04 43.88
N VAL A 301 -32.11 23.45 43.17
CA VAL A 301 -33.06 22.56 42.49
C VAL A 301 -32.32 21.64 41.50
N GLY A 302 -31.40 22.20 40.70
CA GLY A 302 -30.58 21.44 39.79
C GLY A 302 -29.63 20.44 40.50
N ALA A 303 -29.05 20.84 41.63
CA ALA A 303 -28.19 19.99 42.44
C ALA A 303 -28.97 18.81 43.06
N ASP A 304 -30.20 19.05 43.59
CA ASP A 304 -31.04 18.01 44.17
C ASP A 304 -31.48 16.96 43.14
N ILE A 305 -31.86 17.39 41.94
CA ILE A 305 -32.20 16.48 40.86
C ILE A 305 -30.97 15.70 40.38
N SER A 306 -29.85 16.39 40.21
CA SER A 306 -28.57 15.78 39.80
C SER A 306 -28.09 14.74 40.84
N ALA A 307 -28.23 15.04 42.11
CA ALA A 307 -27.89 14.08 43.17
C ALA A 307 -28.85 12.87 43.21
N SER A 308 -30.13 13.09 42.92
CA SER A 308 -31.15 12.03 43.02
C SER A 308 -31.14 11.09 41.79
N ILE A 309 -30.97 11.63 40.56
CA ILE A 309 -31.16 10.89 39.31
C ILE A 309 -29.90 10.88 38.45
N GLY A 310 -29.14 11.98 38.47
CA GLY A 310 -28.04 12.22 37.53
C GLY A 310 -26.75 11.48 37.81
N GLY A 311 -26.64 10.75 38.93
CA GLY A 311 -25.43 10.02 39.28
C GLY A 311 -24.27 10.91 39.69
N ASN A 312 -24.53 12.19 40.05
CA ASN A 312 -23.52 13.08 40.57
C ASN A 312 -23.03 12.62 41.94
N TYR A 313 -21.76 12.83 42.26
CA TYR A 313 -21.22 12.47 43.56
C TYR A 313 -21.28 13.67 44.53
N VAL A 314 -21.63 13.38 45.76
CA VAL A 314 -21.73 14.38 46.83
C VAL A 314 -20.47 14.45 47.69
N ASN A 315 -19.68 13.39 47.72
CA ASN A 315 -18.44 13.34 48.50
C ASN A 315 -17.47 12.27 47.94
N ARG A 316 -16.25 12.26 48.48
CA ARG A 316 -15.27 11.20 48.25
C ARG A 316 -14.71 10.69 49.57
N PHE A 317 -14.34 9.41 49.58
CA PHE A 317 -13.67 8.79 50.72
C PHE A 317 -12.55 7.86 50.23
N ASN A 318 -11.56 7.64 51.05
CA ASN A 318 -10.40 6.84 50.74
C ASN A 318 -10.46 5.48 51.41
N ILE A 319 -10.25 4.40 50.67
CA ILE A 319 -10.04 3.05 51.17
C ILE A 319 -8.76 2.51 50.52
N GLU A 320 -7.83 2.03 51.33
CA GLU A 320 -6.58 1.38 50.87
C GLU A 320 -5.83 2.21 49.80
N GLY A 321 -5.77 3.55 49.99
CA GLY A 321 -5.09 4.47 49.05
C GLY A 321 -5.84 4.77 47.77
N ARG A 322 -7.09 4.30 47.60
CA ARG A 322 -7.95 4.64 46.46
C ARG A 322 -9.07 5.58 46.85
N SER A 323 -9.33 6.59 46.04
CA SER A 323 -10.41 7.57 46.24
C SER A 323 -11.70 7.08 45.59
N TYR A 324 -12.73 6.87 46.35
CA TYR A 324 -14.07 6.46 45.90
C TYR A 324 -15.04 7.63 45.95
N LYS A 325 -15.98 7.67 44.99
CA LYS A 325 -17.08 8.63 44.97
C LYS A 325 -18.29 8.11 45.72
N VAL A 326 -18.92 8.98 46.51
CA VAL A 326 -20.24 8.69 47.11
C VAL A 326 -21.32 9.22 46.20
N ILE A 327 -22.07 8.34 45.58
CA ILE A 327 -23.12 8.67 44.62
C ILE A 327 -24.47 8.28 45.20
N PRO A 328 -25.25 9.24 45.73
CA PRO A 328 -26.61 8.95 46.15
C PRO A 328 -27.49 8.73 44.94
N GLN A 329 -28.44 7.80 45.03
CA GLN A 329 -29.40 7.55 43.96
C GLN A 329 -30.73 7.09 44.58
N ILE A 330 -31.82 7.50 43.95
CA ILE A 330 -33.14 6.93 44.22
C ILE A 330 -33.15 5.47 43.81
N LYS A 331 -33.79 4.61 44.60
CA LYS A 331 -33.89 3.17 44.30
C LYS A 331 -34.45 2.95 42.90
N ARG A 332 -33.96 1.92 42.20
CA ARG A 332 -34.34 1.63 40.81
C ARG A 332 -35.86 1.48 40.63
N VAL A 333 -36.55 0.88 41.60
CA VAL A 333 -37.99 0.67 41.58
C VAL A 333 -38.80 1.98 41.55
N ASP A 334 -38.25 3.06 42.14
CA ASP A 334 -38.89 4.38 42.21
C ASP A 334 -38.50 5.30 41.05
N ARG A 335 -37.72 4.80 40.05
CA ARG A 335 -37.33 5.51 38.85
C ARG A 335 -37.39 4.67 37.56
N LEU A 336 -38.37 3.71 37.51
CA LEU A 336 -38.52 2.82 36.36
C LEU A 336 -39.15 3.48 35.15
N ASN A 337 -39.94 4.52 35.36
CA ASN A 337 -40.60 5.28 34.28
C ASN A 337 -40.53 6.78 34.53
N PRO A 338 -40.62 7.61 33.48
CA PRO A 338 -40.49 9.06 33.59
C PRO A 338 -41.54 9.71 34.49
N GLU A 339 -42.74 9.12 34.62
CA GLU A 339 -43.82 9.69 35.46
C GLU A 339 -43.42 9.70 36.94
N GLN A 340 -42.56 8.77 37.38
CA GLN A 340 -42.05 8.74 38.76
C GLN A 340 -41.15 9.92 39.10
N LEU A 341 -40.62 10.65 38.12
CA LEU A 341 -39.87 11.89 38.33
C LEU A 341 -40.70 12.97 38.99
N LYS A 342 -42.02 12.94 38.84
CA LYS A 342 -42.96 13.88 39.48
C LYS A 342 -42.94 13.74 41.01
N ASN A 343 -42.53 12.59 41.54
CA ASN A 343 -42.49 12.28 42.96
C ASN A 343 -41.16 12.66 43.62
N ILE A 344 -40.24 13.24 42.86
CA ILE A 344 -38.96 13.74 43.42
C ILE A 344 -39.22 15.05 44.12
N TYR A 345 -38.55 15.25 45.25
CA TYR A 345 -38.62 16.45 46.05
C TYR A 345 -37.35 17.26 45.87
N VAL A 346 -37.53 18.58 45.80
CA VAL A 346 -36.44 19.57 45.77
C VAL A 346 -36.48 20.41 47.05
N SER A 347 -35.34 20.88 47.46
CA SER A 347 -35.16 21.68 48.67
C SER A 347 -35.65 23.11 48.47
N GLY A 348 -36.61 23.52 49.28
CA GLY A 348 -37.14 24.89 49.32
C GLY A 348 -36.59 25.69 50.53
N PRO A 349 -37.05 26.96 50.68
CA PRO A 349 -36.71 27.78 51.81
C PRO A 349 -37.03 27.06 53.13
N ASN A 350 -36.20 27.25 54.17
CA ASN A 350 -36.36 26.64 55.47
C ASN A 350 -36.38 25.11 55.50
N ASN A 351 -35.69 24.46 54.59
CA ASN A 351 -35.62 23.01 54.42
C ASN A 351 -36.97 22.35 54.12
N GLN A 352 -37.91 23.07 53.51
CA GLN A 352 -39.16 22.47 53.04
C GLN A 352 -38.88 21.61 51.82
N LEU A 353 -39.55 20.45 51.75
CA LEU A 353 -39.51 19.56 50.59
C LEU A 353 -40.68 19.89 49.64
N ILE A 354 -40.40 20.31 48.44
CA ILE A 354 -41.40 20.68 47.45
C ILE A 354 -41.38 19.65 46.31
N PRO A 355 -42.53 19.03 45.95
CA PRO A 355 -42.55 18.09 44.83
C PRO A 355 -42.14 18.77 43.54
N LEU A 356 -41.28 18.10 42.74
CA LEU A 356 -40.83 18.61 41.44
C LEU A 356 -41.98 18.95 40.50
N SER A 357 -43.10 18.18 40.58
CA SER A 357 -44.31 18.44 39.81
C SER A 357 -45.00 19.80 40.06
N THR A 358 -44.67 20.45 41.19
CA THR A 358 -45.19 21.81 41.49
C THR A 358 -44.55 22.87 40.62
N VAL A 359 -43.27 22.72 40.29
CA VAL A 359 -42.44 23.74 39.65
C VAL A 359 -41.91 23.31 38.27
N ALA A 360 -42.17 22.07 37.85
CA ALA A 360 -41.73 21.57 36.55
C ALA A 360 -42.78 20.66 35.91
N SER A 361 -42.76 20.61 34.60
CA SER A 361 -43.49 19.67 33.76
C SER A 361 -42.53 18.73 33.04
N ILE A 362 -42.98 17.51 32.73
CA ILE A 362 -42.22 16.55 31.97
C ILE A 362 -42.75 16.52 30.54
N ASN A 363 -41.86 16.77 29.59
CA ASN A 363 -42.18 16.67 28.16
C ASN A 363 -41.42 15.51 27.54
N HIS A 364 -42.13 14.64 26.85
CA HIS A 364 -41.55 13.49 26.14
C HIS A 364 -41.30 13.85 24.69
N LYS A 365 -40.07 13.64 24.22
CA LYS A 365 -39.67 13.85 22.82
C LYS A 365 -38.71 12.77 22.38
N THR A 366 -38.63 12.57 21.08
CA THR A 366 -37.60 11.72 20.47
C THR A 366 -36.45 12.60 19.99
N VAL A 367 -35.25 12.25 20.33
CA VAL A 367 -34.03 13.01 19.97
C VAL A 367 -32.98 12.11 19.31
N ALA A 368 -32.02 12.74 18.69
CA ALA A 368 -30.88 12.02 18.14
C ALA A 368 -29.99 11.42 19.27
N ARG A 369 -29.53 10.19 19.09
CA ARG A 369 -28.59 9.53 20.04
C ARG A 369 -27.27 10.29 20.12
N SER A 370 -26.77 10.80 18.98
CA SER A 370 -25.55 11.61 18.87
C SER A 370 -25.71 12.65 17.77
N LEU A 371 -25.04 13.79 17.94
CA LEU A 371 -24.93 14.85 16.94
C LEU A 371 -23.48 14.89 16.45
N ASN A 372 -23.25 14.27 15.32
CA ASN A 372 -21.91 14.13 14.77
C ASN A 372 -21.52 15.38 13.97
N ARG A 373 -20.28 15.78 14.09
CA ARG A 373 -19.70 16.90 13.33
C ARG A 373 -18.38 16.51 12.72
N MET A 374 -18.12 17.04 11.54
CA MET A 374 -16.88 16.88 10.83
C MET A 374 -16.45 18.24 10.26
N GLN A 375 -15.21 18.65 10.56
CA GLN A 375 -14.70 19.96 10.13
C GLN A 375 -15.66 21.13 10.48
N GLN A 376 -16.25 21.08 11.69
CA GLN A 376 -17.22 22.04 12.22
C GLN A 376 -18.61 22.04 11.53
N LEU A 377 -18.82 21.23 10.51
CA LEU A 377 -20.12 21.04 9.87
C LEU A 377 -20.88 19.89 10.52
N ASN A 378 -22.20 19.94 10.49
CA ASN A 378 -23.02 18.79 10.85
C ASN A 378 -22.76 17.64 9.87
N ALA A 379 -22.66 16.43 10.37
CA ALA A 379 -22.25 15.27 9.58
C ALA A 379 -23.13 14.06 9.83
N VAL A 380 -23.40 13.29 8.77
CA VAL A 380 -24.02 11.97 8.82
C VAL A 380 -23.18 11.01 8.02
N THR A 381 -22.84 9.87 8.63
CA THR A 381 -21.97 8.85 8.02
C THR A 381 -22.77 7.62 7.63
N ILE A 382 -22.67 7.23 6.37
CA ILE A 382 -23.09 5.91 5.87
C ILE A 382 -21.89 4.99 5.96
N SER A 383 -22.01 3.94 6.76
CA SER A 383 -20.93 2.97 6.97
C SER A 383 -21.38 1.54 6.69
N GLY A 384 -20.44 0.65 6.36
CA GLY A 384 -20.81 -0.74 6.12
C GLY A 384 -19.72 -1.61 5.50
N VAL A 385 -20.10 -2.86 5.30
CA VAL A 385 -19.28 -3.87 4.61
C VAL A 385 -19.80 -4.02 3.19
N PRO A 386 -18.99 -3.69 2.17
CA PRO A 386 -19.44 -3.76 0.79
C PRO A 386 -19.53 -5.21 0.29
N ALA A 387 -20.51 -5.49 -0.57
CA ALA A 387 -20.63 -6.73 -1.34
C ALA A 387 -19.74 -6.72 -2.59
N VAL A 388 -19.36 -5.54 -3.04
CA VAL A 388 -18.50 -5.25 -4.18
C VAL A 388 -17.13 -4.74 -3.70
N SER A 389 -16.24 -4.30 -4.61
CA SER A 389 -14.99 -3.66 -4.19
C SER A 389 -15.27 -2.33 -3.47
N LEU A 390 -14.38 -1.94 -2.54
CA LEU A 390 -14.51 -0.69 -1.80
C LEU A 390 -14.62 0.53 -2.73
N ASP A 391 -13.77 0.58 -3.75
CA ASP A 391 -13.78 1.66 -4.76
C ASP A 391 -15.12 1.74 -5.52
N ALA A 392 -15.68 0.59 -5.93
CA ALA A 392 -16.97 0.54 -6.60
C ALA A 392 -18.13 1.00 -5.70
N ALA A 393 -18.10 0.61 -4.42
CA ALA A 393 -19.10 1.02 -3.44
C ALA A 393 -19.05 2.54 -3.20
N LEU A 394 -17.85 3.10 -3.00
CA LEU A 394 -17.69 4.55 -2.80
C LEU A 394 -18.10 5.35 -4.03
N LYS A 395 -17.75 4.87 -5.22
CA LYS A 395 -18.17 5.51 -6.47
C LYS A 395 -19.68 5.52 -6.65
N PHE A 396 -20.35 4.39 -6.37
CA PHE A 396 -21.82 4.32 -6.41
C PHE A 396 -22.45 5.33 -5.46
N LEU A 397 -21.98 5.38 -4.19
CA LEU A 397 -22.48 6.32 -3.19
C LEU A 397 -22.26 7.77 -3.63
N GLN A 398 -21.10 8.09 -4.20
CA GLN A 398 -20.78 9.41 -4.72
C GLN A 398 -21.68 9.80 -5.90
N ASP A 399 -21.89 8.88 -6.85
CA ASP A 399 -22.72 9.12 -8.03
C ASP A 399 -24.20 9.34 -7.62
N GLU A 400 -24.72 8.56 -6.67
CA GLU A 400 -26.09 8.75 -6.15
C GLU A 400 -26.22 10.02 -5.30
N ALA A 401 -25.20 10.34 -4.49
CA ALA A 401 -25.18 11.57 -3.71
C ALA A 401 -25.19 12.81 -4.62
N ASN A 402 -24.42 12.82 -5.69
CA ASN A 402 -24.39 13.92 -6.66
C ASN A 402 -25.74 14.15 -7.37
N LYS A 403 -26.59 13.10 -7.47
CA LYS A 403 -27.95 13.22 -8.05
C LYS A 403 -28.99 13.74 -7.05
N ILE A 404 -28.80 13.44 -5.77
CA ILE A 404 -29.79 13.65 -4.71
C ILE A 404 -29.53 14.94 -3.93
N LEU A 405 -28.24 15.23 -3.66
CA LEU A 405 -27.87 16.32 -2.76
C LEU A 405 -27.98 17.70 -3.46
N PRO A 406 -28.61 18.69 -2.82
CA PRO A 406 -28.61 20.06 -3.32
C PRO A 406 -27.25 20.75 -3.08
N LYS A 407 -27.11 21.97 -3.61
CA LYS A 407 -25.89 22.80 -3.35
C LYS A 407 -25.77 23.09 -1.85
N GLY A 408 -24.55 23.10 -1.34
CA GLY A 408 -24.23 23.34 0.09
C GLY A 408 -24.00 22.09 0.92
N TYR A 409 -24.11 20.90 0.29
CA TYR A 409 -23.68 19.65 0.88
C TYR A 409 -22.31 19.24 0.35
N VAL A 410 -21.43 18.80 1.23
CA VAL A 410 -20.07 18.36 0.91
C VAL A 410 -19.91 16.89 1.26
N LEU A 411 -19.28 16.15 0.37
CA LEU A 411 -18.96 14.73 0.56
C LEU A 411 -17.54 14.59 1.10
N ASP A 412 -17.39 13.76 2.10
CA ASP A 412 -16.08 13.40 2.65
C ASP A 412 -16.04 11.91 3.01
N TYR A 413 -14.92 11.44 3.47
CA TYR A 413 -14.68 10.05 3.81
C TYR A 413 -13.91 9.97 5.11
N THR A 414 -13.99 8.84 5.82
CA THR A 414 -13.11 8.54 6.96
C THR A 414 -12.47 7.17 6.80
N GLY A 415 -11.57 6.82 7.70
CA GLY A 415 -10.94 5.50 7.77
C GLY A 415 -10.34 5.01 6.45
N GLU A 416 -10.58 3.74 6.14
CA GLU A 416 -10.08 3.08 4.93
C GLU A 416 -10.59 3.73 3.64
N SER A 417 -11.83 4.25 3.65
CA SER A 417 -12.42 4.95 2.52
C SER A 417 -11.63 6.22 2.16
N ARG A 418 -11.25 7.04 3.15
CA ARG A 418 -10.40 8.22 2.94
C ARG A 418 -9.01 7.85 2.45
N GLN A 419 -8.42 6.83 3.06
CA GLN A 419 -7.08 6.36 2.67
C GLN A 419 -7.07 5.88 1.22
N LEU A 420 -8.10 5.15 0.78
CA LEU A 420 -8.21 4.70 -0.61
C LEU A 420 -8.29 5.88 -1.59
N GLN A 421 -9.04 6.92 -1.26
CA GLN A 421 -9.18 8.12 -2.11
C GLN A 421 -7.88 8.96 -2.15
N THR A 422 -7.22 9.14 -1.01
CA THR A 422 -6.03 9.99 -0.90
C THR A 422 -4.75 9.28 -1.38
N GLU A 423 -4.57 8.00 -1.09
CA GLU A 423 -3.37 7.25 -1.45
C GLU A 423 -3.46 6.65 -2.86
N GLY A 424 -4.66 6.23 -3.28
CA GLY A 424 -4.87 5.60 -4.59
C GLY A 424 -4.53 6.49 -5.79
N SER A 425 -4.59 7.82 -5.64
CA SER A 425 -4.23 8.79 -6.68
C SER A 425 -2.72 9.07 -6.77
N LYS A 426 -1.95 8.82 -5.72
CA LYS A 426 -0.52 9.18 -5.63
C LYS A 426 0.41 8.22 -6.38
N PHE A 427 -0.02 6.97 -6.59
CA PHE A 427 0.82 5.93 -7.18
C PHE A 427 1.38 6.31 -8.55
N LEU A 428 0.53 6.85 -9.43
CA LEU A 428 0.97 7.20 -10.79
C LEU A 428 2.09 8.24 -10.76
N GLY A 429 1.99 9.24 -9.88
CA GLY A 429 3.04 10.26 -9.70
C GLY A 429 4.36 9.66 -9.22
N VAL A 430 4.31 8.78 -8.22
CA VAL A 430 5.49 8.09 -7.68
C VAL A 430 6.12 7.18 -8.73
N PHE A 431 5.30 6.43 -9.48
CA PHE A 431 5.76 5.53 -10.53
C PHE A 431 6.45 6.28 -11.68
N LEU A 432 5.83 7.36 -12.17
CA LEU A 432 6.42 8.20 -13.21
C LEU A 432 7.70 8.89 -12.74
N LEU A 433 7.72 9.41 -11.50
CA LEU A 433 8.92 10.00 -10.92
C LEU A 433 10.05 8.98 -10.81
N SER A 434 9.76 7.74 -10.42
CA SER A 434 10.74 6.64 -10.39
C SER A 434 11.31 6.37 -11.78
N LEU A 435 10.46 6.32 -12.82
CA LEU A 435 10.91 6.14 -14.21
C LEU A 435 11.82 7.28 -14.67
N VAL A 436 11.46 8.54 -14.37
CA VAL A 436 12.26 9.71 -14.71
C VAL A 436 13.61 9.67 -14.00
N LEU A 437 13.63 9.35 -12.70
CA LEU A 437 14.89 9.27 -11.96
C LEU A 437 15.81 8.17 -12.50
N ILE A 438 15.26 6.99 -12.79
CA ILE A 438 16.03 5.89 -13.39
C ILE A 438 16.58 6.35 -14.75
N PHE A 439 15.75 6.98 -15.58
CA PHE A 439 16.16 7.49 -16.88
C PHE A 439 17.32 8.49 -16.76
N LEU A 440 17.22 9.46 -15.84
CA LEU A 440 18.26 10.48 -15.64
C LEU A 440 19.57 9.87 -15.10
N VAL A 441 19.49 8.94 -14.14
CA VAL A 441 20.66 8.24 -13.61
C VAL A 441 21.36 7.45 -14.73
N LEU A 442 20.59 6.73 -15.54
CA LEU A 442 21.15 5.99 -16.68
C LEU A 442 21.69 6.93 -17.76
N ALA A 443 21.04 8.07 -18.03
CA ALA A 443 21.51 9.05 -19.01
C ALA A 443 22.88 9.63 -18.60
N ALA A 444 23.04 9.96 -17.32
CA ALA A 444 24.32 10.39 -16.78
C ALA A 444 25.38 9.29 -16.87
N GLN A 445 25.02 8.02 -16.57
CA GLN A 445 25.94 6.88 -16.61
C GLN A 445 26.42 6.53 -18.01
N PHE A 446 25.52 6.53 -18.98
CA PHE A 446 25.84 6.18 -20.37
C PHE A 446 26.32 7.38 -21.21
N ASN A 447 26.29 8.58 -20.65
CA ASN A 447 26.50 9.84 -21.39
C ASN A 447 25.67 9.89 -22.69
N SER A 448 24.44 9.40 -22.62
CA SER A 448 23.54 9.23 -23.75
C SER A 448 22.09 9.24 -23.28
N PHE A 449 21.20 9.91 -24.00
CA PHE A 449 19.75 9.83 -23.75
C PHE A 449 19.09 8.65 -24.50
N ARG A 450 19.75 8.10 -25.52
CA ARG A 450 19.21 6.99 -26.34
C ARG A 450 19.32 5.65 -25.61
N ASP A 451 20.42 5.39 -24.94
CA ASP A 451 20.67 4.09 -24.29
C ASP A 451 19.71 3.83 -23.13
N PRO A 452 19.46 4.78 -22.20
CA PRO A 452 18.41 4.61 -21.18
C PRO A 452 17.02 4.38 -21.78
N PHE A 453 16.71 5.08 -22.88
CA PHE A 453 15.43 4.90 -23.56
C PHE A 453 15.28 3.48 -24.13
N ILE A 454 16.31 2.92 -24.74
CA ILE A 454 16.33 1.54 -25.23
C ILE A 454 16.12 0.56 -24.05
N ILE A 455 16.83 0.77 -22.95
CA ILE A 455 16.78 -0.10 -21.77
C ILE A 455 15.38 -0.11 -21.15
N LEU A 456 14.83 1.07 -20.87
CA LEU A 456 13.53 1.18 -20.22
C LEU A 456 12.39 0.75 -21.13
N LEU A 457 12.41 1.19 -22.39
CA LEU A 457 11.37 0.85 -23.37
C LEU A 457 11.37 -0.64 -23.71
N GLY A 458 12.55 -1.25 -23.72
CA GLY A 458 12.72 -2.69 -24.02
C GLY A 458 12.45 -3.61 -22.85
N SER A 459 12.41 -3.12 -21.60
CA SER A 459 12.26 -3.98 -20.42
C SER A 459 10.99 -3.69 -19.61
N VAL A 460 10.68 -2.42 -19.35
CA VAL A 460 9.60 -2.05 -18.41
C VAL A 460 8.21 -2.49 -18.88
N PRO A 461 7.76 -2.22 -20.13
CA PRO A 461 6.43 -2.62 -20.56
C PRO A 461 6.21 -4.14 -20.48
N LEU A 462 7.25 -4.91 -20.78
CA LEU A 462 7.21 -6.37 -20.79
C LEU A 462 7.12 -6.95 -19.37
N ALA A 463 7.87 -6.36 -18.44
CA ALA A 463 7.80 -6.71 -17.03
C ALA A 463 6.45 -6.33 -16.42
N MET A 464 5.92 -5.15 -16.79
CA MET A 464 4.59 -4.71 -16.40
C MET A 464 3.51 -5.67 -16.92
N PHE A 465 3.62 -6.16 -18.16
CA PHE A 465 2.74 -7.20 -18.67
C PHE A 465 2.78 -8.46 -17.79
N GLY A 466 3.97 -8.95 -17.44
CA GLY A 466 4.14 -10.12 -16.59
C GLY A 466 3.55 -9.95 -15.18
N ALA A 467 3.72 -8.77 -14.58
CA ALA A 467 3.14 -8.44 -13.29
C ALA A 467 1.61 -8.27 -13.36
N GLY A 468 1.14 -7.59 -14.42
CA GLY A 468 -0.27 -7.32 -14.65
C GLY A 468 -1.09 -8.59 -14.88
N LEU A 469 -0.49 -9.65 -15.39
CA LEU A 469 -1.17 -10.93 -15.65
C LEU A 469 -1.80 -11.50 -14.36
N PHE A 470 -1.08 -11.52 -13.24
CA PHE A 470 -1.59 -12.04 -11.97
C PHE A 470 -2.64 -11.13 -11.32
N MET A 471 -2.62 -9.83 -11.63
CA MET A 471 -3.68 -8.90 -11.24
C MET A 471 -4.92 -9.07 -12.12
N PHE A 472 -4.73 -9.25 -13.44
CA PHE A 472 -5.81 -9.45 -14.38
C PHE A 472 -6.56 -10.76 -14.14
N LEU A 473 -5.88 -11.84 -13.75
CA LEU A 473 -6.49 -13.13 -13.41
C LEU A 473 -7.42 -13.10 -12.19
N LYS A 474 -7.34 -12.06 -11.34
CA LYS A 474 -8.26 -11.83 -10.21
C LYS A 474 -9.57 -11.14 -10.63
N MET A 475 -9.74 -10.81 -11.89
CA MET A 475 -10.98 -10.20 -12.39
C MET A 475 -12.17 -11.17 -12.31
N PRO A 476 -13.45 -10.69 -12.48
CA PRO A 476 -14.66 -11.51 -12.34
C PRO A 476 -14.67 -12.80 -13.14
N PHE A 477 -13.85 -12.88 -14.20
CA PHE A 477 -13.65 -14.09 -14.99
C PHE A 477 -12.70 -15.11 -14.35
N GLY A 478 -12.03 -14.75 -13.26
CA GLY A 478 -10.98 -15.54 -12.59
C GLY A 478 -11.48 -16.58 -11.59
N GLN A 479 -12.72 -17.05 -11.69
CA GLN A 479 -13.20 -18.17 -10.86
C GLN A 479 -12.43 -19.48 -11.07
N PHE A 480 -11.61 -19.56 -12.12
CA PHE A 480 -10.76 -20.72 -12.44
C PHE A 480 -9.43 -20.75 -11.69
N PHE A 481 -9.01 -19.63 -11.09
CA PHE A 481 -7.73 -19.53 -10.38
C PHE A 481 -7.96 -19.36 -8.87
N THR A 482 -7.19 -20.09 -8.08
CA THR A 482 -7.24 -19.97 -6.62
C THR A 482 -6.79 -18.59 -6.18
N ASP A 483 -7.36 -18.05 -5.11
CA ASP A 483 -6.95 -16.77 -4.49
C ASP A 483 -5.43 -16.67 -4.20
N ARG A 484 -4.75 -17.81 -4.20
CA ARG A 484 -3.32 -17.94 -3.92
C ARG A 484 -2.41 -17.42 -5.05
N TRP A 485 -2.86 -17.47 -6.30
CA TRP A 485 -2.08 -17.09 -7.48
C TRP A 485 -2.59 -15.82 -8.16
N THR A 486 -3.38 -15.04 -7.45
CA THR A 486 -3.93 -13.77 -7.94
C THR A 486 -3.73 -12.69 -6.92
N THR A 487 -3.58 -11.45 -7.37
CA THR A 487 -3.47 -10.27 -6.51
C THR A 487 -4.36 -9.13 -6.99
N SER A 488 -4.76 -8.26 -6.07
CA SER A 488 -5.48 -7.02 -6.38
C SER A 488 -4.51 -5.86 -6.64
N PHE A 489 -5.03 -4.78 -7.19
CA PHE A 489 -4.29 -3.53 -7.28
C PHE A 489 -4.34 -2.81 -5.92
N ASN A 490 -3.33 -3.01 -5.11
CA ASN A 490 -3.21 -2.50 -3.74
C ASN A 490 -1.82 -1.86 -3.50
N ILE A 491 -1.61 -1.23 -2.36
CA ILE A 491 -0.35 -0.53 -2.06
C ILE A 491 0.89 -1.44 -2.12
N TYR A 492 0.76 -2.72 -1.77
CA TYR A 492 1.87 -3.68 -1.80
C TYR A 492 2.22 -4.08 -3.25
N SER A 493 1.21 -4.34 -4.08
CA SER A 493 1.44 -4.62 -5.50
C SER A 493 2.01 -3.40 -6.23
N GLN A 494 1.61 -2.17 -5.86
CA GLN A 494 2.15 -0.92 -6.38
C GLN A 494 3.64 -0.76 -6.07
N VAL A 495 4.05 -1.00 -4.81
CA VAL A 495 5.46 -1.00 -4.42
C VAL A 495 6.24 -2.10 -5.14
N GLY A 496 5.63 -3.28 -5.30
CA GLY A 496 6.19 -4.36 -6.12
C GLY A 496 6.45 -3.93 -7.56
N LEU A 497 5.53 -3.18 -8.19
CA LEU A 497 5.70 -2.66 -9.55
C LEU A 497 6.85 -1.66 -9.67
N VAL A 498 6.98 -0.71 -8.72
CA VAL A 498 8.11 0.23 -8.71
C VAL A 498 9.45 -0.51 -8.54
N THR A 499 9.49 -1.46 -7.61
CA THR A 499 10.67 -2.31 -7.38
C THR A 499 11.04 -3.12 -8.62
N LEU A 500 10.04 -3.67 -9.32
CA LEU A 500 10.20 -4.45 -10.55
C LEU A 500 10.91 -3.68 -11.66
N VAL A 501 10.58 -2.38 -11.84
CA VAL A 501 11.22 -1.53 -12.85
C VAL A 501 12.73 -1.47 -12.63
N GLY A 502 13.19 -1.27 -11.39
CA GLY A 502 14.61 -1.25 -11.06
C GLY A 502 15.29 -2.60 -11.28
N LEU A 503 14.62 -3.69 -10.89
CA LEU A 503 15.19 -5.03 -11.01
C LEU A 503 15.32 -5.51 -12.46
N VAL A 504 14.35 -5.18 -13.31
CA VAL A 504 14.35 -5.60 -14.73
C VAL A 504 15.33 -4.78 -15.57
N SER A 505 15.48 -3.48 -15.28
CA SER A 505 16.37 -2.58 -16.00
C SER A 505 17.82 -3.06 -16.03
N LYS A 506 18.29 -3.76 -14.96
CA LYS A 506 19.66 -4.31 -14.90
C LYS A 506 20.02 -5.23 -16.06
N ASN A 507 19.04 -5.99 -16.58
CA ASN A 507 19.27 -6.92 -17.71
C ASN A 507 19.59 -6.14 -18.99
N GLY A 508 18.83 -5.08 -19.25
CA GLY A 508 19.06 -4.17 -20.38
C GLY A 508 20.39 -3.42 -20.26
N ILE A 509 20.71 -2.93 -19.03
CA ILE A 509 22.00 -2.25 -18.75
C ILE A 509 23.18 -3.12 -19.17
N LEU A 510 23.20 -4.39 -18.72
CA LEU A 510 24.30 -5.31 -19.00
C LEU A 510 24.49 -5.60 -20.50
N ILE A 511 23.40 -5.70 -21.25
CA ILE A 511 23.45 -5.96 -22.69
C ILE A 511 23.94 -4.70 -23.45
N VAL A 512 23.28 -3.55 -23.21
CA VAL A 512 23.56 -2.31 -23.94
C VAL A 512 24.98 -1.80 -23.65
N GLN A 513 25.41 -1.81 -22.38
CA GLN A 513 26.75 -1.35 -22.01
C GLN A 513 27.83 -2.17 -22.70
N PHE A 514 27.68 -3.50 -22.70
CA PHE A 514 28.68 -4.36 -23.33
C PHE A 514 28.64 -4.27 -24.86
N ALA A 515 27.47 -4.05 -25.46
CA ALA A 515 27.36 -3.79 -26.90
C ALA A 515 28.04 -2.48 -27.31
N ASN A 516 27.87 -1.42 -26.50
CA ASN A 516 28.57 -0.14 -26.74
C ASN A 516 30.09 -0.30 -26.63
N GLU A 517 30.57 -1.11 -25.67
CA GLU A 517 32.00 -1.38 -25.50
C GLU A 517 32.58 -2.13 -26.71
N LEU A 518 31.88 -3.15 -27.21
CA LEU A 518 32.28 -3.87 -28.42
C LEU A 518 32.29 -2.97 -29.66
N GLN A 519 31.33 -2.04 -29.79
CA GLN A 519 31.35 -1.07 -30.88
C GLN A 519 32.55 -0.12 -30.80
N ARG A 520 32.96 0.32 -29.60
CA ARG A 520 34.19 1.13 -29.41
C ARG A 520 35.46 0.38 -29.80
N GLN A 521 35.43 -0.96 -29.69
CA GLN A 521 36.50 -1.84 -30.15
C GLN A 521 36.44 -2.12 -31.66
N GLY A 522 35.59 -1.44 -32.43
CA GLY A 522 35.49 -1.56 -33.87
C GLY A 522 34.56 -2.65 -34.39
N VAL A 523 33.80 -3.33 -33.51
CA VAL A 523 32.82 -4.36 -33.95
C VAL A 523 31.57 -3.68 -34.53
N THR A 524 31.06 -4.16 -35.67
CA THR A 524 29.84 -3.63 -36.27
C THR A 524 28.65 -3.74 -35.33
N LYS A 525 27.72 -2.78 -35.37
CA LYS A 525 26.55 -2.68 -34.50
C LYS A 525 25.77 -3.99 -34.34
N LEU A 526 25.52 -4.69 -35.46
CA LEU A 526 24.80 -5.97 -35.46
C LEU A 526 25.60 -7.09 -34.76
N ALA A 527 26.90 -7.21 -35.08
CA ALA A 527 27.75 -8.20 -34.47
C ALA A 527 27.97 -7.89 -32.98
N ALA A 528 28.15 -6.61 -32.62
CA ALA A 528 28.35 -6.17 -31.24
C ALA A 528 27.16 -6.52 -30.34
N ILE A 529 25.93 -6.24 -30.78
CA ILE A 529 24.73 -6.56 -29.97
C ILE A 529 24.47 -8.07 -29.89
N ALA A 530 24.66 -8.81 -30.98
CA ALA A 530 24.50 -10.27 -30.99
C ALA A 530 25.54 -10.97 -30.07
N GLN A 531 26.80 -10.51 -30.13
CA GLN A 531 27.87 -11.03 -29.29
C GLN A 531 27.65 -10.62 -27.82
N ALA A 532 27.26 -9.38 -27.54
CA ALA A 532 26.96 -8.90 -26.21
C ALA A 532 25.85 -9.73 -25.56
N ALA A 533 24.75 -9.95 -26.25
CA ALA A 533 23.63 -10.74 -25.74
C ALA A 533 24.03 -12.20 -25.43
N ARG A 534 24.84 -12.83 -26.29
CA ARG A 534 25.35 -14.20 -26.07
C ARG A 534 26.30 -14.30 -24.88
N ILE A 535 27.24 -13.36 -24.74
CA ILE A 535 28.22 -13.36 -23.64
C ILE A 535 27.54 -13.03 -22.31
N ARG A 536 26.64 -12.05 -22.31
CA ARG A 536 25.93 -11.61 -21.10
C ARG A 536 24.74 -12.49 -20.71
N LEU A 537 24.36 -13.48 -21.53
CA LEU A 537 23.28 -14.42 -21.22
C LEU A 537 23.48 -15.12 -19.86
N ARG A 538 24.71 -15.62 -19.60
CA ARG A 538 25.01 -16.36 -18.36
C ARG A 538 24.86 -15.49 -17.10
N PRO A 539 25.47 -14.30 -16.99
CA PRO A 539 25.26 -13.41 -15.87
C PRO A 539 23.79 -12.99 -15.68
N ILE A 540 23.08 -12.68 -16.76
CA ILE A 540 21.66 -12.29 -16.72
C ILE A 540 20.79 -13.42 -16.17
N MET A 541 20.96 -14.63 -16.70
CA MET A 541 20.20 -15.80 -16.24
C MET A 541 20.50 -16.13 -14.77
N MET A 542 21.76 -16.10 -14.36
CA MET A 542 22.16 -16.35 -12.96
C MET A 542 21.50 -15.34 -12.01
N THR A 543 21.57 -14.05 -12.33
CA THR A 543 20.98 -13.02 -11.47
C THR A 543 19.46 -13.01 -11.51
N SER A 544 18.84 -13.26 -12.66
CA SER A 544 17.38 -13.31 -12.77
C SER A 544 16.80 -14.53 -12.06
N VAL A 545 17.38 -15.72 -12.25
CA VAL A 545 16.96 -16.94 -11.54
C VAL A 545 17.14 -16.78 -10.04
N ALA A 546 18.29 -16.25 -9.59
CA ALA A 546 18.52 -15.99 -8.17
C ALA A 546 17.50 -15.00 -7.58
N THR A 547 17.16 -13.93 -8.32
CA THR A 547 16.17 -12.95 -7.90
C THR A 547 14.77 -13.56 -7.84
N VAL A 548 14.37 -14.31 -8.87
CA VAL A 548 13.05 -15.00 -8.91
C VAL A 548 12.96 -16.03 -7.78
N ALA A 549 14.01 -16.87 -7.60
CA ALA A 549 14.04 -17.86 -6.54
C ALA A 549 14.03 -17.22 -5.14
N GLY A 550 14.69 -16.07 -4.95
CA GLY A 550 14.68 -15.32 -3.70
C GLY A 550 13.31 -14.71 -3.35
N HIS A 551 12.52 -14.31 -4.36
CA HIS A 551 11.16 -13.77 -4.15
C HIS A 551 10.07 -14.85 -4.19
N PHE A 552 10.34 -16.01 -4.77
CA PHE A 552 9.37 -17.10 -4.90
C PHE A 552 8.76 -17.56 -3.56
N PRO A 553 9.51 -17.67 -2.45
CA PRO A 553 8.94 -17.99 -1.15
C PRO A 553 7.84 -17.03 -0.70
N LEU A 554 7.90 -15.73 -1.10
CA LEU A 554 6.85 -14.75 -0.79
C LEU A 554 5.50 -15.13 -1.39
N THR A 555 5.48 -15.85 -2.52
CA THR A 555 4.24 -16.32 -3.16
C THR A 555 3.61 -17.49 -2.43
N LEU A 556 4.37 -18.20 -1.60
CA LEU A 556 3.94 -19.40 -0.88
C LEU A 556 3.59 -19.16 0.58
N VAL A 557 3.86 -17.98 1.12
CA VAL A 557 3.61 -17.65 2.53
C VAL A 557 2.13 -17.81 2.87
N THR A 558 1.87 -18.35 4.05
CA THR A 558 0.54 -18.49 4.65
C THR A 558 0.53 -17.89 6.05
N GLY A 559 -0.64 -17.49 6.55
CA GLY A 559 -0.78 -16.92 7.89
C GLY A 559 -0.87 -15.39 7.90
N ALA A 560 -0.61 -14.80 9.04
CA ALA A 560 -0.66 -13.35 9.22
C ALA A 560 0.38 -12.63 8.34
N GLY A 561 -0.03 -11.57 7.65
CA GLY A 561 0.79 -10.82 6.70
C GLY A 561 1.09 -11.57 5.39
N ALA A 562 0.43 -12.69 5.14
CA ALA A 562 0.64 -13.48 3.93
C ALA A 562 0.12 -12.78 2.67
N ALA A 563 -1.03 -12.16 2.73
CA ALA A 563 -1.67 -11.54 1.58
C ALA A 563 -0.86 -10.35 1.03
N ALA A 564 -0.30 -9.53 1.91
CA ALA A 564 0.62 -8.45 1.55
C ALA A 564 1.90 -8.97 0.87
N ARG A 565 2.54 -9.98 1.48
CA ARG A 565 3.76 -10.59 0.93
C ARG A 565 3.50 -11.31 -0.40
N ASN A 566 2.39 -12.03 -0.53
CA ASN A 566 1.97 -12.67 -1.77
C ASN A 566 1.75 -11.63 -2.89
N SER A 567 1.15 -10.48 -2.57
CA SER A 567 0.94 -9.40 -3.54
C SER A 567 2.26 -8.89 -4.12
N ILE A 568 3.27 -8.62 -3.27
CA ILE A 568 4.62 -8.23 -3.72
C ILE A 568 5.27 -9.39 -4.49
N GLY A 569 5.22 -10.60 -3.93
CA GLY A 569 5.85 -11.80 -4.49
C GLY A 569 5.37 -12.12 -5.90
N LEU A 570 4.06 -12.13 -6.13
CA LEU A 570 3.47 -12.42 -7.45
C LEU A 570 3.86 -11.38 -8.50
N VAL A 571 3.86 -10.10 -8.14
CA VAL A 571 4.29 -9.00 -9.02
C VAL A 571 5.75 -9.18 -9.42
N LEU A 572 6.63 -9.42 -8.45
CA LEU A 572 8.06 -9.54 -8.70
C LEU A 572 8.41 -10.83 -9.45
N VAL A 573 7.89 -11.97 -9.04
CA VAL A 573 8.14 -13.27 -9.68
C VAL A 573 7.59 -13.28 -11.11
N GLY A 574 6.34 -12.87 -11.30
CA GLY A 574 5.71 -12.83 -12.61
C GLY A 574 6.38 -11.81 -13.54
N GLY A 575 6.58 -10.59 -13.06
CA GLY A 575 7.21 -9.52 -13.82
C GLY A 575 8.66 -9.83 -14.19
N MET A 576 9.46 -10.36 -13.25
CA MET A 576 10.85 -10.74 -13.51
C MET A 576 10.97 -11.91 -14.48
N THR A 577 10.16 -12.96 -14.31
CA THR A 577 10.22 -14.15 -15.17
C THR A 577 9.87 -13.78 -16.61
N ILE A 578 8.70 -13.20 -16.82
CA ILE A 578 8.22 -12.82 -18.16
C ILE A 578 9.07 -11.69 -18.72
N GLY A 579 9.38 -10.67 -17.91
CA GLY A 579 10.23 -9.56 -18.30
C GLY A 579 11.62 -10.02 -18.76
N THR A 580 12.29 -10.91 -18.04
CA THR A 580 13.62 -11.42 -18.43
C THR A 580 13.57 -12.16 -19.76
N ILE A 581 12.59 -13.06 -19.95
CA ILE A 581 12.46 -13.84 -21.19
C ILE A 581 12.33 -12.90 -22.40
N PHE A 582 11.45 -11.92 -22.32
CA PHE A 582 11.25 -11.00 -23.43
C PHE A 582 12.39 -10.00 -23.61
N THR A 583 12.98 -9.50 -22.53
CA THR A 583 14.09 -8.52 -22.57
C THR A 583 15.29 -9.09 -23.35
N LEU A 584 15.60 -10.37 -23.22
CA LEU A 584 16.70 -11.03 -23.93
C LEU A 584 16.58 -10.95 -25.46
N PHE A 585 15.38 -10.89 -26.01
CA PHE A 585 15.14 -10.80 -27.46
C PHE A 585 14.81 -9.38 -27.94
N ILE A 586 14.08 -8.63 -27.11
CA ILE A 586 13.52 -7.33 -27.50
C ILE A 586 14.56 -6.21 -27.36
N VAL A 587 15.35 -6.19 -26.27
CA VAL A 587 16.39 -5.16 -26.09
C VAL A 587 17.41 -5.17 -27.22
N PRO A 588 17.96 -6.34 -27.68
CA PRO A 588 18.82 -6.37 -28.83
C PRO A 588 18.18 -5.82 -30.10
N SER A 589 16.90 -6.11 -30.33
CA SER A 589 16.19 -5.62 -31.51
C SER A 589 15.96 -4.11 -31.46
N LEU A 590 15.54 -3.56 -30.31
CA LEU A 590 15.39 -2.11 -30.09
C LEU A 590 16.72 -1.37 -30.16
N TYR A 591 17.81 -2.00 -29.71
CA TYR A 591 19.15 -1.45 -29.86
C TYR A 591 19.50 -1.22 -31.33
N MET A 592 19.17 -2.15 -32.21
CA MET A 592 19.36 -1.98 -33.66
C MET A 592 18.55 -0.82 -34.24
N LEU A 593 17.35 -0.52 -33.67
CA LEU A 593 16.50 0.57 -34.14
C LEU A 593 16.99 1.95 -33.68
N ILE A 594 17.37 2.08 -32.39
CA ILE A 594 17.52 3.39 -31.71
C ILE A 594 18.99 3.76 -31.47
N ALA A 595 19.88 2.79 -31.20
CA ALA A 595 21.26 3.06 -30.82
C ALA A 595 22.06 3.74 -31.95
N LYS A 596 22.96 4.65 -31.54
CA LYS A 596 23.90 5.27 -32.44
C LYS A 596 25.03 4.28 -32.80
N GLU A 597 25.57 4.38 -34.00
CA GLU A 597 26.83 3.71 -34.33
C GLU A 597 27.99 4.49 -33.70
N HIS A 598 28.78 3.79 -32.92
CA HIS A 598 30.01 4.33 -32.35
C HIS A 598 31.17 3.91 -33.27
N HIS A 599 31.53 4.78 -34.21
CA HIS A 599 32.81 4.66 -34.91
C HIS A 599 33.84 5.44 -34.09
N GLU A 600 34.85 4.77 -33.58
CA GLU A 600 36.07 5.48 -33.20
C GLU A 600 36.63 6.12 -34.50
N LYS A 601 36.90 7.43 -34.50
CA LYS A 601 37.74 8.06 -35.50
C LYS A 601 39.01 7.22 -35.52
N SER A 602 39.33 6.61 -36.66
CA SER A 602 40.55 5.86 -36.79
C SER A 602 41.70 6.76 -36.37
N LEU A 603 42.70 6.24 -35.68
CA LEU A 603 43.90 7.00 -35.31
C LEU A 603 44.59 7.63 -36.55
N MET A 604 44.28 7.14 -37.75
CA MET A 604 44.67 7.75 -39.01
C MET A 604 43.97 9.07 -39.31
N ASP A 605 42.66 9.27 -38.94
CA ASP A 605 41.93 10.53 -39.13
C ASP A 605 42.36 11.60 -38.11
N ALA A 606 42.78 11.19 -36.91
CA ALA A 606 43.32 12.10 -35.89
C ALA A 606 44.73 12.60 -36.23
N GLY A 607 45.54 11.77 -36.90
CA GLY A 607 46.86 12.16 -37.37
C GLY A 607 46.84 13.19 -38.53
N TRP A 608 45.82 13.14 -39.38
CA TRP A 608 45.70 14.06 -40.50
C TRP A 608 45.12 15.45 -40.12
N GLU A 609 44.36 15.57 -39.05
CA GLU A 609 43.93 16.89 -38.55
C GLU A 609 45.05 17.60 -37.74
N GLY A 610 45.98 16.88 -37.13
CA GLY A 610 47.16 17.46 -36.48
C GLY A 610 48.23 18.01 -37.45
N GLU A 611 48.43 17.37 -38.62
CA GLU A 611 49.39 17.87 -39.63
C GLU A 611 48.87 19.10 -40.43
N ARG A 612 47.56 19.43 -40.40
CA ARG A 612 47.05 20.65 -41.07
C ARG A 612 47.09 21.87 -40.17
N GLU A 613 47.17 21.74 -38.86
CA GLU A 613 47.29 22.89 -37.93
C GLU A 613 48.76 23.32 -37.71
N GLU A 614 49.76 22.44 -37.97
CA GLU A 614 51.18 22.79 -37.80
C GLU A 614 51.81 23.49 -39.01
N THR A 615 51.14 23.54 -40.18
CA THR A 615 51.71 24.18 -41.40
C THR A 615 51.34 25.66 -41.55
N ASP A 616 50.54 26.25 -40.68
CA ASP A 616 50.12 27.65 -40.78
C ASP A 616 50.77 28.62 -39.76
N LEU A 617 51.75 28.14 -38.94
CA LEU A 617 52.46 29.00 -37.98
C LEU A 617 53.99 28.76 -38.08
N ALA A 618 54.60 29.23 -39.13
CA ALA A 618 56.05 29.46 -39.22
C ALA A 618 56.35 30.94 -39.30
N PRO A 619 56.84 31.62 -38.25
CA PRO A 619 57.53 32.89 -38.43
C PRO A 619 59.00 32.60 -38.66
N GLU A 620 59.56 33.28 -39.67
CA GLU A 620 60.97 33.43 -39.98
C GLU A 620 61.76 33.77 -38.75
N MET A 621 62.84 33.05 -38.48
CA MET A 621 63.95 33.47 -37.59
C MET A 621 65.26 33.33 -38.30
N GLU A 622 65.91 34.48 -38.52
CA GLU A 622 67.31 34.70 -38.90
C GLU A 622 68.29 34.08 -37.87
N PRO A 623 69.52 33.73 -38.27
CA PRO A 623 70.52 33.13 -37.41
C PRO A 623 71.39 34.19 -36.73
N ALA A 624 71.58 34.10 -35.41
CA ALA A 624 72.63 34.87 -34.70
C ALA A 624 73.50 33.93 -33.86
N LEU A 625 74.73 33.80 -34.36
CA LEU A 625 76.08 33.68 -33.77
C LEU A 625 76.23 33.23 -32.30
N ALA A 626 77.19 32.34 -32.19
CA ALA A 626 77.89 31.75 -31.07
C ALA A 626 78.41 32.75 -30.02
N SER A 627 78.49 32.30 -28.73
CA SER A 627 79.67 32.40 -27.86
C SER A 627 79.50 31.58 -26.58
N ASP A 628 80.48 30.74 -26.40
CA ASP A 628 81.20 30.22 -25.21
C ASP A 628 80.68 30.58 -23.80
N GLY A 629 80.79 29.59 -22.90
CA GLY A 629 81.22 29.86 -21.52
C GLY A 629 80.58 29.01 -20.44
N ASP A 630 81.32 27.98 -20.11
CA ASP A 630 81.64 27.46 -18.75
C ASP A 630 80.53 27.39 -17.63
N GLY A 631 80.38 26.24 -17.12
CA GLY A 631 80.85 25.95 -15.75
C GLY A 631 79.86 25.66 -14.65
N ASN A 632 79.90 24.48 -14.16
CA ASN A 632 79.72 24.07 -12.75
C ASN A 632 78.33 24.37 -12.08
N GLY A 633 77.64 23.41 -11.59
CA GLY A 633 77.95 22.64 -10.40
C GLY A 633 76.82 22.52 -9.42
N TRP A 634 76.60 21.33 -8.96
CA TRP A 634 76.06 20.99 -7.63
C TRP A 634 74.57 21.03 -7.29
N LYS A 635 74.00 19.83 -7.09
CA LYS A 635 73.41 19.18 -5.88
C LYS A 635 72.16 19.78 -5.19
N GLN A 636 71.16 18.88 -5.05
CA GLN A 636 70.34 18.58 -3.86
C GLN A 636 69.34 19.64 -3.35
N ALA A 637 68.06 19.41 -3.47
CA ALA A 637 67.21 18.95 -2.35
C ALA A 637 65.91 18.37 -2.91
#